data_1bbba05f3ea55cc0c6deddefffcc15ff
#
_entry.id   1bbba05f3ea55cc0c6deddefffcc15ff
#
_cell.length_a   1.000
_cell.length_b   1.000
_cell.length_c   1.000
_cell.angle_alpha   90.00
_cell.angle_beta   90.00
_cell.angle_gamma   90.00
#
_symmetry.space_group_name_H-M   'P 1'
#
loop_
_entity.id
_entity.type
_entity.pdbx_description
1 polymer ?
#
loop_
_entity_poly.entity_id
_entity_poly.type
_entity_poly.pdbx_seq_one_letter_code
_entity_poly.pdbx_strand_id
1 'polypeptide(L)'
;MKNIEQMQEQRLEALRLTKSGAPRLPSNPFFGVGPITDATTDEVDSRLRRIAFDRWIEKTYRKFDDRGNDIGGFTTAEISRSMHRGYPADKILTDMMRAIHRYFHFPKANRMAVGLGGGHSGFTVCVQHLMNANDASQRVYVDTPRPESDPARAAGFFRQSWATQLIEMQRFAEKGCESRIHFAASEGVIPTAAELSALGVSIFVGVGHETTGANAYTSREIHELLNWIDGDPANRHAVFDATSMLGAMPWEPELVDALMAKCCLFMPFQKAIGGVSGYFVASFTPHALALVEKNQQDPSWAIPRQLKIAPPIDARRPLSAKRSVDAGPFYDAAEDRMLGGVINTYSALAFAETTFGLLQSEARLGSVVELNKRSAANRAVIDGWVESHPLFSLTVTDAERRGAAVTLLKVEDAGITDPAIHARIIARSKQLLGYDGFTHPNGEFEPGLDAARYVNAFPGTPGDYRAWVGGIREPTDVVALLENLQYAYLRAKIVVIEEELAKQGVTFAAPVKAGAMVRKDDPEHAYTVLIADLVGLRLGANGEPDDSEMRTYVGERGGVFHAGPIGDRAALEKGRIHFFYQPNLSTEAEILPQTDKGQYDALIAAATFIPKASVFPFGGVRIGAGTGNMGSASWGGGNGEGGEAPLMNTPGINSRATAQMAMKAILKVVPDLPVDRLHQMVAKGDFDTGRQLKNFPTAKLEGRKIAILGYGNIGREVAKLAKAFGMKVAIYARQRHQGWIESEGFYYAASPVDAATGADVLSIHIGLGRLDAATGVYSNAGVVDTQVLGAMNDGAVLVNYDRGEVVDAAALDQALSSGKIAHAAIDADLFKDAATGKLSGPMVPYLPLEERHKGKLELLPHAAADTDHPSRVTGAKQAVDQIFDVIRFKSVTNLKGDLPEGYVSAGGRTPAGIGRVTKRVVSEISGNSELLDELRRTSEKVAAIVGALSVVCDPSHRDRIIDRYTSLLAENAGRQRALLEQLGLYGPAAE
;
A
#
# COMPACT_ATOMS: atom_id res chain seq x y z
N MET A 1 20.24 -13.20 -39.37
CA MET A 1 20.07 -11.81 -39.84
C MET A 1 21.45 -11.22 -40.02
N LYS A 2 21.90 -11.06 -41.28
CA LYS A 2 23.27 -10.55 -41.62
C LYS A 2 23.24 -9.22 -42.37
N ASN A 3 22.07 -8.74 -42.81
CA ASN A 3 21.91 -7.52 -43.57
C ASN A 3 21.55 -6.34 -42.64
N ILE A 4 22.34 -5.27 -42.62
CA ILE A 4 22.13 -4.06 -41.83
C ILE A 4 20.75 -3.43 -42.10
N GLU A 5 20.37 -3.34 -43.38
CA GLU A 5 19.07 -2.73 -43.77
C GLU A 5 17.89 -3.49 -43.16
N GLN A 6 17.92 -4.83 -43.24
CA GLN A 6 16.85 -5.66 -42.67
C GLN A 6 16.79 -5.56 -41.16
N MET A 7 17.94 -5.46 -40.47
CA MET A 7 17.99 -5.23 -39.03
C MET A 7 17.43 -3.87 -38.63
N GLN A 8 17.76 -2.82 -39.41
CA GLN A 8 17.21 -1.48 -39.20
C GLN A 8 15.70 -1.43 -39.41
N GLU A 9 15.18 -2.11 -40.40
CA GLU A 9 13.74 -2.23 -40.65
C GLU A 9 13.03 -2.92 -39.49
N GLN A 10 13.55 -4.04 -39.02
CA GLN A 10 13.00 -4.76 -37.85
C GLN A 10 13.03 -3.90 -36.59
N ARG A 11 14.09 -3.12 -36.39
CA ARG A 11 14.19 -2.16 -35.29
C ARG A 11 13.11 -1.06 -35.38
N LEU A 12 12.95 -0.43 -36.55
CA LEU A 12 11.97 0.64 -36.78
C LEU A 12 10.54 0.13 -36.58
N GLU A 13 10.23 -1.07 -37.05
CA GLU A 13 8.92 -1.70 -36.84
C GLU A 13 8.64 -1.91 -35.34
N ALA A 14 9.62 -2.48 -34.60
CA ALA A 14 9.48 -2.66 -33.16
C ALA A 14 9.31 -1.32 -32.41
N LEU A 15 10.03 -0.28 -32.80
CA LEU A 15 9.87 1.07 -32.24
C LEU A 15 8.47 1.63 -32.51
N ARG A 16 7.93 1.42 -33.71
CA ARG A 16 6.58 1.86 -34.08
C ARG A 16 5.52 1.19 -33.19
N LEU A 17 5.65 -0.11 -32.97
CA LEU A 17 4.70 -0.93 -32.19
C LEU A 17 4.78 -0.63 -30.68
N THR A 18 5.90 -0.10 -30.18
CA THR A 18 6.06 0.23 -28.74
C THR A 18 5.84 1.71 -28.42
N LYS A 19 5.44 2.52 -29.39
CA LYS A 19 5.30 3.99 -29.23
C LYS A 19 4.31 4.39 -28.14
N SER A 20 3.27 3.61 -27.90
CA SER A 20 2.27 3.87 -26.86
C SER A 20 2.74 3.53 -25.44
N GLY A 21 3.91 2.89 -25.29
CA GLY A 21 4.40 2.42 -24.01
C GLY A 21 3.75 1.09 -23.55
N ALA A 22 4.19 0.58 -22.41
CA ALA A 22 3.59 -0.60 -21.79
C ALA A 22 2.27 -0.25 -21.10
N PRO A 23 1.23 -1.06 -21.25
CA PRO A 23 0.01 -0.92 -20.46
C PRO A 23 0.29 -1.08 -18.97
N ARG A 24 -0.51 -0.40 -18.17
CA ARG A 24 -0.37 -0.48 -16.72
C ARG A 24 -0.91 -1.79 -16.20
N LEU A 25 -0.09 -2.54 -15.46
CA LEU A 25 -0.51 -3.73 -14.73
C LEU A 25 -1.17 -3.37 -13.40
N PRO A 26 -2.13 -4.17 -12.93
CA PRO A 26 -2.68 -3.99 -11.58
C PRO A 26 -1.59 -4.12 -10.52
N SER A 27 -1.78 -3.47 -9.37
CA SER A 27 -0.81 -3.46 -8.27
C SER A 27 -0.56 -4.83 -7.64
N ASN A 28 -1.50 -5.77 -7.79
CA ASN A 28 -1.43 -7.09 -7.19
C ASN A 28 -0.91 -8.14 -8.15
N PRO A 29 0.30 -8.64 -7.95
CA PRO A 29 0.84 -9.73 -8.74
C PRO A 29 0.22 -11.07 -8.37
N PHE A 30 0.29 -11.99 -9.32
CA PHE A 30 -0.27 -13.29 -9.19
C PHE A 30 0.72 -14.38 -9.00
N PHE A 31 0.49 -15.21 -8.01
CA PHE A 31 1.11 -16.50 -7.89
C PHE A 31 0.08 -17.50 -7.39
N GLY A 32 -0.50 -18.30 -8.28
CA GLY A 32 -1.50 -19.30 -7.93
C GLY A 32 -2.89 -18.99 -8.49
N VAL A 33 -3.84 -19.83 -8.18
CA VAL A 33 -5.25 -19.77 -8.64
C VAL A 33 -6.23 -19.58 -7.51
N GLY A 34 -5.74 -19.62 -6.28
CA GLY A 34 -6.58 -19.62 -5.10
C GLY A 34 -7.23 -18.28 -4.82
N PRO A 35 -8.40 -18.30 -4.18
CA PRO A 35 -9.21 -17.14 -3.97
C PRO A 35 -8.62 -16.06 -3.05
N ILE A 36 -7.57 -16.40 -2.27
CA ILE A 36 -6.99 -15.50 -1.27
C ILE A 36 -5.74 -14.75 -1.78
N THR A 37 -5.32 -14.97 -3.00
CA THR A 37 -4.03 -14.48 -3.50
C THR A 37 -3.87 -12.98 -3.60
N ASP A 38 -4.91 -12.22 -3.41
CA ASP A 38 -4.82 -10.77 -3.40
C ASP A 38 -3.94 -10.17 -2.35
N ALA A 39 -3.40 -10.96 -1.51
CA ALA A 39 -3.18 -10.51 -0.19
C ALA A 39 -1.89 -9.80 0.06
N THR A 40 -0.89 -9.85 -0.76
CA THR A 40 0.36 -9.76 -0.02
C THR A 40 1.52 -9.07 -0.67
N THR A 41 1.35 -8.53 -1.84
CA THR A 41 2.49 -7.97 -2.56
C THR A 41 2.42 -6.47 -2.78
N ASP A 42 1.25 -5.87 -2.67
CA ASP A 42 1.13 -4.42 -2.58
C ASP A 42 1.10 -4.01 -1.11
N GLU A 43 2.04 -3.16 -0.69
CA GLU A 43 2.19 -2.73 0.70
C GLU A 43 0.95 -2.02 1.23
N VAL A 44 0.24 -1.31 0.37
CA VAL A 44 -0.96 -0.53 0.72
C VAL A 44 -2.15 -1.45 0.95
N ASP A 45 -2.43 -2.33 0.00
CA ASP A 45 -3.52 -3.31 0.12
C ASP A 45 -3.25 -4.28 1.28
N SER A 46 -1.98 -4.64 1.51
CA SER A 46 -1.55 -5.43 2.66
C SER A 46 -1.85 -4.75 3.99
N ARG A 47 -1.61 -3.44 4.10
CA ARG A 47 -1.92 -2.68 5.33
C ARG A 47 -3.42 -2.54 5.58
N LEU A 48 -4.19 -2.21 4.54
CA LEU A 48 -5.65 -2.11 4.66
C LEU A 48 -6.27 -3.44 5.05
N ARG A 49 -5.82 -4.51 4.42
CA ARG A 49 -6.23 -5.87 4.76
C ARG A 49 -5.85 -6.22 6.19
N ARG A 50 -4.67 -5.82 6.67
CA ARG A 50 -4.24 -6.06 8.03
C ARG A 50 -5.15 -5.38 9.04
N ILE A 51 -5.51 -4.12 8.81
CA ILE A 51 -6.45 -3.39 9.67
C ILE A 51 -7.82 -4.07 9.71
N ALA A 52 -8.33 -4.48 8.54
CA ALA A 52 -9.60 -5.18 8.46
C ALA A 52 -9.54 -6.55 9.14
N PHE A 53 -8.43 -7.27 8.99
CA PHE A 53 -8.18 -8.56 9.65
C PHE A 53 -8.10 -8.42 11.16
N ASP A 54 -7.35 -7.45 11.69
CA ASP A 54 -7.23 -7.21 13.13
C ASP A 54 -8.61 -6.93 13.76
N ARG A 55 -9.42 -6.08 13.13
CA ARG A 55 -10.80 -5.81 13.55
C ARG A 55 -11.71 -7.06 13.50
N TRP A 56 -11.54 -7.88 12.45
CA TRP A 56 -12.30 -9.11 12.31
C TRP A 56 -11.93 -10.12 13.40
N ILE A 57 -10.63 -10.27 13.72
CA ILE A 57 -10.13 -11.10 14.83
C ILE A 57 -10.78 -10.66 16.14
N GLU A 58 -10.69 -9.38 16.50
CA GLU A 58 -11.26 -8.85 17.74
C GLU A 58 -12.76 -9.08 17.85
N LYS A 59 -13.48 -8.98 16.75
CA LYS A 59 -14.93 -9.21 16.72
C LYS A 59 -15.29 -10.69 16.80
N THR A 60 -14.54 -11.57 16.15
CA THR A 60 -14.88 -12.98 15.94
C THR A 60 -14.45 -13.86 17.10
N TYR A 61 -13.28 -13.61 17.66
CA TYR A 61 -12.71 -14.42 18.74
C TYR A 61 -12.71 -13.62 20.03
N ARG A 62 -13.71 -13.94 20.90
CA ARG A 62 -13.97 -13.18 22.13
C ARG A 62 -13.36 -13.90 23.33
N LYS A 63 -12.87 -13.14 24.31
CA LYS A 63 -12.40 -13.63 25.61
C LYS A 63 -13.55 -13.57 26.61
N PHE A 64 -13.56 -14.56 27.51
CA PHE A 64 -14.55 -14.61 28.57
C PHE A 64 -13.86 -14.80 29.93
N ASP A 65 -14.38 -14.14 30.94
CA ASP A 65 -13.95 -14.36 32.34
C ASP A 65 -14.48 -15.70 32.89
N ASP A 66 -14.08 -16.05 34.11
CA ASP A 66 -14.52 -17.29 34.78
C ASP A 66 -16.03 -17.38 35.03
N ARG A 67 -16.74 -16.27 34.88
CA ARG A 67 -18.20 -16.17 35.01
C ARG A 67 -18.91 -16.19 33.67
N GLY A 68 -18.17 -16.27 32.58
CA GLY A 68 -18.72 -16.25 31.24
C GLY A 68 -19.04 -14.86 30.67
N ASN A 69 -18.59 -13.76 31.32
CA ASN A 69 -18.79 -12.42 30.79
C ASN A 69 -17.75 -12.13 29.71
N ASP A 70 -18.18 -11.46 28.67
CA ASP A 70 -17.31 -11.01 27.57
C ASP A 70 -16.38 -9.90 28.07
N ILE A 71 -15.07 -10.13 28.02
CA ILE A 71 -14.02 -9.20 28.45
C ILE A 71 -13.18 -8.63 27.28
N GLY A 72 -13.66 -8.74 26.05
CA GLY A 72 -13.03 -8.18 24.87
C GLY A 72 -12.62 -9.23 23.83
N GLY A 73 -12.09 -8.76 22.69
CA GLY A 73 -11.58 -9.63 21.63
C GLY A 73 -10.14 -10.04 21.84
N PHE A 74 -9.73 -11.12 21.16
CA PHE A 74 -8.33 -11.43 21.02
C PHE A 74 -7.67 -10.46 20.03
N THR A 75 -6.45 -10.05 20.32
CA THR A 75 -5.60 -9.36 19.35
C THR A 75 -4.89 -10.38 18.46
N THR A 76 -4.41 -9.95 17.30
CA THR A 76 -3.61 -10.77 16.40
C THR A 76 -2.34 -11.30 17.09
N ALA A 77 -1.71 -10.50 17.95
CA ALA A 77 -0.54 -10.91 18.72
C ALA A 77 -0.88 -12.03 19.73
N GLU A 78 -2.04 -12.00 20.36
CA GLU A 78 -2.51 -13.06 21.25
C GLU A 78 -2.84 -14.34 20.47
N ILE A 79 -3.49 -14.23 19.30
CA ILE A 79 -3.74 -15.38 18.41
C ILE A 79 -2.42 -16.04 18.00
N SER A 80 -1.40 -15.26 17.63
CA SER A 80 -0.10 -15.82 17.19
C SER A 80 0.62 -16.60 18.28
N ARG A 81 0.30 -16.35 19.55
CA ARG A 81 0.86 -17.00 20.75
C ARG A 81 -0.07 -18.05 21.37
N SER A 82 -1.25 -18.25 20.78
CA SER A 82 -2.24 -19.17 21.32
C SER A 82 -1.76 -20.62 21.26
N MET A 83 -2.09 -21.39 22.30
CA MET A 83 -1.86 -22.83 22.29
C MET A 83 -2.76 -23.50 21.25
N HIS A 84 -2.15 -24.31 20.39
CA HIS A 84 -2.83 -24.99 19.27
C HIS A 84 -3.87 -26.04 19.66
N ARG A 85 -4.05 -26.33 20.91
CA ARG A 85 -4.98 -27.35 21.46
C ARG A 85 -6.03 -26.80 22.42
N GLY A 86 -6.32 -25.52 22.34
CA GLY A 86 -7.32 -24.88 23.17
C GLY A 86 -7.93 -23.66 22.48
N TYR A 87 -8.95 -23.09 23.11
CA TYR A 87 -9.56 -21.87 22.62
C TYR A 87 -8.55 -20.71 22.68
N PRO A 88 -8.45 -19.84 21.63
CA PRO A 88 -9.28 -19.80 20.43
C PRO A 88 -8.77 -20.67 19.26
N ALA A 89 -7.61 -21.33 19.36
CA ALA A 89 -6.95 -21.97 18.23
C ALA A 89 -7.73 -23.17 17.67
N ASP A 90 -8.39 -23.96 18.51
CA ASP A 90 -9.25 -25.07 18.08
C ASP A 90 -10.51 -24.58 17.33
N LYS A 91 -11.08 -23.44 17.78
CA LYS A 91 -12.17 -22.78 17.04
C LYS A 91 -11.69 -22.24 15.70
N ILE A 92 -10.53 -21.61 15.64
CA ILE A 92 -9.92 -21.07 14.41
C ILE A 92 -9.71 -22.20 13.40
N LEU A 93 -9.19 -23.35 13.83
CA LEU A 93 -9.03 -24.52 12.97
C LEU A 93 -10.38 -24.99 12.39
N THR A 94 -11.39 -25.10 13.22
CA THR A 94 -12.74 -25.50 12.79
C THR A 94 -13.33 -24.49 11.81
N ASP A 95 -13.23 -23.19 12.10
CA ASP A 95 -13.74 -22.12 11.26
C ASP A 95 -13.04 -22.11 9.89
N MET A 96 -11.75 -22.36 9.85
CA MET A 96 -10.98 -22.48 8.60
C MET A 96 -11.45 -23.67 7.76
N MET A 97 -11.56 -24.85 8.37
CA MET A 97 -11.99 -26.05 7.66
C MET A 97 -13.43 -25.91 7.15
N ARG A 98 -14.29 -25.30 7.93
CA ARG A 98 -15.66 -24.95 7.52
C ARG A 98 -15.66 -23.97 6.33
N ALA A 99 -14.83 -22.93 6.37
CA ALA A 99 -14.72 -21.97 5.28
C ALA A 99 -14.20 -22.61 3.99
N ILE A 100 -13.18 -23.47 4.07
CA ILE A 100 -12.66 -24.22 2.94
C ILE A 100 -13.73 -25.16 2.37
N HIS A 101 -14.36 -25.94 3.23
CA HIS A 101 -15.43 -26.86 2.84
C HIS A 101 -16.55 -26.12 2.07
N ARG A 102 -17.02 -24.99 2.61
CA ARG A 102 -18.09 -24.19 2.02
C ARG A 102 -17.66 -23.55 0.71
N TYR A 103 -16.51 -22.89 0.68
CA TYR A 103 -16.05 -22.18 -0.49
C TYR A 103 -15.85 -23.07 -1.71
N PHE A 104 -15.23 -24.26 -1.49
CA PHE A 104 -14.91 -25.18 -2.56
C PHE A 104 -16.00 -26.23 -2.82
N HIS A 105 -17.16 -26.14 -2.16
CA HIS A 105 -18.31 -27.02 -2.33
C HIS A 105 -17.98 -28.51 -2.10
N PHE A 106 -17.14 -28.81 -1.13
CA PHE A 106 -16.87 -30.22 -0.80
C PHE A 106 -18.14 -30.94 -0.32
N PRO A 107 -18.38 -32.19 -0.73
CA PRO A 107 -19.51 -32.96 -0.25
C PRO A 107 -19.45 -33.18 1.26
N LYS A 108 -20.58 -33.09 1.94
CA LYS A 108 -20.66 -33.32 3.41
C LYS A 108 -20.23 -34.73 3.84
N ALA A 109 -20.35 -35.70 2.94
CA ALA A 109 -19.95 -37.08 3.21
C ALA A 109 -18.42 -37.25 3.24
N ASN A 110 -17.67 -36.34 2.60
CA ASN A 110 -16.23 -36.43 2.62
C ASN A 110 -15.65 -35.98 3.97
N ARG A 111 -14.52 -36.55 4.32
CA ARG A 111 -13.71 -36.10 5.46
C ARG A 111 -12.52 -35.33 4.96
N MET A 112 -12.27 -34.21 5.61
CA MET A 112 -11.15 -33.35 5.22
C MET A 112 -10.10 -33.35 6.32
N ALA A 113 -8.82 -33.50 5.94
CA ALA A 113 -7.69 -33.44 6.85
C ALA A 113 -6.83 -32.23 6.52
N VAL A 114 -6.23 -31.61 7.53
CA VAL A 114 -5.20 -30.58 7.38
C VAL A 114 -3.87 -31.13 7.87
N GLY A 115 -2.80 -30.87 7.08
CA GLY A 115 -1.45 -31.33 7.39
C GLY A 115 -0.41 -30.25 7.21
N LEU A 116 0.77 -30.47 7.80
CA LEU A 116 1.97 -29.67 7.60
C LEU A 116 2.70 -30.09 6.32
N GLY A 117 3.28 -29.10 5.64
CA GLY A 117 4.00 -29.25 4.38
C GLY A 117 3.17 -28.76 3.19
N GLY A 118 3.76 -28.84 2.01
CA GLY A 118 3.10 -28.42 0.76
C GLY A 118 2.55 -29.62 -0.02
N GLY A 119 2.60 -29.54 -1.35
CA GLY A 119 2.10 -30.58 -2.24
C GLY A 119 2.73 -31.97 -2.01
N HIS A 120 4.04 -32.03 -1.75
CA HIS A 120 4.71 -33.30 -1.46
C HIS A 120 4.12 -34.03 -0.24
N SER A 121 3.89 -33.31 0.84
CA SER A 121 3.25 -33.91 2.03
C SER A 121 1.79 -34.30 1.76
N GLY A 122 1.05 -33.47 1.00
CA GLY A 122 -0.31 -33.77 0.58
C GLY A 122 -0.37 -35.05 -0.28
N PHE A 123 0.53 -35.19 -1.25
CA PHE A 123 0.66 -36.38 -2.07
C PHE A 123 0.93 -37.62 -1.20
N THR A 124 1.94 -37.54 -0.31
CA THR A 124 2.28 -38.65 0.59
C THR A 124 1.09 -39.06 1.44
N VAL A 125 0.37 -38.10 2.05
CA VAL A 125 -0.80 -38.42 2.89
C VAL A 125 -1.87 -39.13 2.08
N CYS A 126 -2.24 -38.64 0.92
CA CYS A 126 -3.32 -39.22 0.16
C CYS A 126 -2.94 -40.59 -0.43
N VAL A 127 -1.77 -40.69 -1.03
CA VAL A 127 -1.38 -41.91 -1.76
C VAL A 127 -0.92 -43.02 -0.81
N GLN A 128 -0.09 -42.68 0.19
CA GLN A 128 0.41 -43.68 1.15
C GLN A 128 -0.71 -44.26 2.01
N HIS A 129 -1.75 -43.48 2.32
CA HIS A 129 -2.87 -43.98 3.07
C HIS A 129 -3.80 -44.90 2.26
N LEU A 130 -3.93 -44.65 0.97
CA LEU A 130 -4.74 -45.48 0.07
C LEU A 130 -3.98 -46.71 -0.41
N MET A 131 -2.64 -46.61 -0.56
CA MET A 131 -1.80 -47.72 -0.95
C MET A 131 -1.47 -48.62 0.21
N ASN A 132 -1.38 -49.93 -0.07
CA ASN A 132 -0.67 -50.88 0.74
C ASN A 132 0.17 -51.79 -0.16
N ALA A 133 1.48 -51.66 -0.12
CA ALA A 133 2.38 -52.39 -0.99
C ALA A 133 2.35 -53.93 -0.67
N ASN A 134 1.87 -54.32 0.50
CA ASN A 134 1.67 -55.72 0.87
C ASN A 134 0.38 -56.33 0.29
N ASP A 135 -0.56 -55.50 -0.15
CA ASP A 135 -1.75 -55.95 -0.87
C ASP A 135 -1.44 -56.21 -2.35
N ALA A 136 -1.16 -57.47 -2.68
CA ALA A 136 -0.78 -57.90 -4.03
C ALA A 136 -1.85 -57.61 -5.11
N SER A 137 -3.11 -57.37 -4.71
CA SER A 137 -4.21 -57.02 -5.61
C SER A 137 -4.18 -55.57 -6.08
N GLN A 138 -3.53 -54.66 -5.35
CA GLN A 138 -3.48 -53.26 -5.70
C GLN A 138 -2.62 -52.98 -6.92
N ARG A 139 -3.15 -52.17 -7.85
CA ARG A 139 -2.48 -51.65 -9.06
C ARG A 139 -2.68 -50.15 -9.10
N VAL A 140 -1.61 -49.44 -9.27
CA VAL A 140 -1.63 -47.97 -9.35
C VAL A 140 -1.39 -47.51 -10.78
N TYR A 141 -2.19 -46.62 -11.28
CA TYR A 141 -1.97 -45.96 -12.56
C TYR A 141 -1.55 -44.50 -12.32
N VAL A 142 -0.50 -44.06 -13.04
CA VAL A 142 0.05 -42.69 -12.98
C VAL A 142 -0.01 -42.07 -14.37
N ASP A 143 -0.50 -40.85 -14.46
CA ASP A 143 -0.78 -40.10 -15.69
C ASP A 143 0.47 -39.53 -16.39
N THR A 144 1.60 -40.16 -16.23
CA THR A 144 2.87 -39.73 -16.85
C THR A 144 3.68 -40.96 -17.27
N PRO A 145 4.53 -40.85 -18.32
CA PRO A 145 5.55 -41.85 -18.63
C PRO A 145 6.45 -42.11 -17.40
N ARG A 146 7.04 -43.31 -17.39
CA ARG A 146 8.01 -43.67 -16.34
C ARG A 146 9.15 -42.63 -16.31
N PRO A 147 9.48 -42.05 -15.13
CA PRO A 147 10.58 -41.12 -15.00
C PRO A 147 11.88 -41.68 -15.56
N GLU A 148 12.48 -40.98 -16.50
CA GLU A 148 13.81 -41.32 -17.04
C GLU A 148 14.88 -40.75 -16.10
N SER A 149 16.12 -41.30 -16.22
CA SER A 149 17.27 -40.84 -15.44
C SER A 149 17.79 -39.46 -15.87
N ASP A 150 17.29 -38.92 -16.96
CA ASP A 150 17.65 -37.57 -17.46
C ASP A 150 16.59 -36.52 -17.07
N PRO A 151 16.89 -35.66 -16.11
CA PRO A 151 15.95 -34.58 -15.67
C PRO A 151 15.65 -33.57 -16.76
N ALA A 152 16.45 -33.44 -17.82
CA ALA A 152 16.25 -32.46 -18.89
C ALA A 152 15.07 -32.80 -19.82
N ARG A 153 14.50 -33.99 -19.73
CA ARG A 153 13.37 -34.46 -20.54
C ARG A 153 12.01 -34.40 -19.83
N ALA A 154 11.97 -33.89 -18.62
CA ALA A 154 10.71 -33.82 -17.84
C ALA A 154 9.78 -32.73 -18.38
N ALA A 155 8.80 -33.08 -19.18
CA ALA A 155 7.80 -32.17 -19.68
C ALA A 155 6.77 -31.76 -18.62
N GLY A 156 6.61 -32.48 -17.52
CA GLY A 156 5.70 -32.17 -16.44
C GLY A 156 6.37 -32.38 -15.07
N PHE A 157 6.88 -31.33 -14.48
CA PHE A 157 7.63 -31.41 -13.21
C PHE A 157 6.86 -32.10 -12.08
N PHE A 158 5.58 -31.76 -11.89
CA PHE A 158 4.80 -32.33 -10.79
C PHE A 158 4.43 -33.79 -11.07
N ARG A 159 4.01 -34.13 -12.29
CA ARG A 159 3.71 -35.53 -12.66
C ARG A 159 4.92 -36.42 -12.50
N GLN A 160 6.09 -35.97 -12.97
CA GLN A 160 7.35 -36.69 -12.80
C GLN A 160 7.76 -36.82 -11.34
N SER A 161 7.57 -35.77 -10.56
CA SER A 161 7.84 -35.77 -9.12
C SER A 161 6.98 -36.78 -8.39
N TRP A 162 5.69 -36.84 -8.72
CA TRP A 162 4.74 -37.80 -8.08
C TRP A 162 5.02 -39.22 -8.50
N ALA A 163 5.34 -39.46 -9.76
CA ALA A 163 5.74 -40.77 -10.22
C ALA A 163 7.03 -41.26 -9.53
N THR A 164 8.04 -40.41 -9.38
CA THR A 164 9.27 -40.70 -8.65
C THR A 164 8.99 -41.00 -7.18
N GLN A 165 8.20 -40.17 -6.52
CA GLN A 165 7.86 -40.38 -5.12
C GLN A 165 7.07 -41.69 -4.91
N LEU A 166 6.19 -42.02 -5.84
CA LEU A 166 5.46 -43.28 -5.79
C LEU A 166 6.36 -44.51 -5.88
N ILE A 167 7.35 -44.47 -6.80
CA ILE A 167 8.36 -45.52 -6.90
C ILE A 167 9.15 -45.64 -5.60
N GLU A 168 9.56 -44.55 -5.00
CA GLU A 168 10.29 -44.52 -3.72
C GLU A 168 9.48 -45.08 -2.56
N MET A 169 8.21 -44.72 -2.48
CA MET A 169 7.30 -45.22 -1.45
C MET A 169 7.14 -46.74 -1.52
N GLN A 170 7.10 -47.30 -2.73
CA GLN A 170 7.01 -48.76 -2.89
C GLN A 170 8.31 -49.51 -2.62
N ARG A 171 9.47 -48.88 -2.76
CA ARG A 171 10.78 -49.49 -2.43
C ARG A 171 10.93 -49.80 -0.94
N PHE A 172 10.23 -49.08 -0.07
CA PHE A 172 10.24 -49.30 1.37
C PHE A 172 9.47 -50.55 1.78
N ALA A 173 8.54 -51.01 0.98
CA ALA A 173 7.61 -52.07 1.38
C ALA A 173 8.09 -53.47 0.93
N GLU A 174 8.42 -53.67 -0.32
CA GLU A 174 8.85 -54.96 -0.87
C GLU A 174 9.59 -54.83 -2.20
N LYS A 175 10.53 -55.76 -2.46
CA LYS A 175 11.15 -55.88 -3.79
C LYS A 175 10.09 -56.31 -4.82
N GLY A 176 10.00 -55.57 -5.93
CA GLY A 176 9.12 -55.90 -7.05
C GLY A 176 7.77 -55.22 -7.07
N CYS A 177 7.43 -54.37 -6.11
CA CYS A 177 6.19 -53.57 -6.10
C CYS A 177 6.11 -52.62 -7.31
N GLU A 178 7.23 -52.19 -7.89
CA GLU A 178 7.26 -51.34 -9.09
C GLU A 178 6.51 -51.96 -10.29
N SER A 179 6.42 -53.27 -10.40
CA SER A 179 5.67 -53.95 -11.47
C SER A 179 4.14 -53.71 -11.38
N ARG A 180 3.66 -53.20 -10.27
CA ARG A 180 2.23 -52.87 -10.06
C ARG A 180 1.89 -51.41 -10.35
N ILE A 181 2.89 -50.61 -10.76
CA ILE A 181 2.67 -49.23 -11.22
C ILE A 181 2.55 -49.26 -12.74
N HIS A 182 1.43 -48.81 -13.25
CA HIS A 182 1.21 -48.59 -14.66
C HIS A 182 1.46 -47.10 -14.98
N PHE A 183 2.40 -46.81 -15.84
CA PHE A 183 2.72 -45.49 -16.31
C PHE A 183 1.99 -45.21 -17.61
N ALA A 184 1.49 -44.02 -17.79
CA ALA A 184 0.86 -43.58 -19.02
C ALA A 184 1.87 -43.62 -20.20
N ALA A 185 1.41 -43.86 -21.42
CA ALA A 185 2.22 -43.77 -22.61
C ALA A 185 2.56 -42.31 -22.98
N SER A 186 1.68 -41.40 -22.64
CA SER A 186 1.82 -39.94 -22.82
C SER A 186 1.40 -39.20 -21.58
N GLU A 187 1.89 -37.98 -21.39
CA GLU A 187 1.66 -37.18 -20.22
C GLU A 187 0.26 -36.59 -20.18
N GLY A 188 -0.39 -36.66 -19.00
CA GLY A 188 -1.68 -35.98 -18.74
C GLY A 188 -2.86 -36.55 -19.53
N VAL A 189 -2.88 -37.85 -19.76
CA VAL A 189 -3.97 -38.57 -20.44
C VAL A 189 -4.60 -39.57 -19.48
N ILE A 190 -5.91 -39.53 -19.35
CA ILE A 190 -6.68 -40.54 -18.63
C ILE A 190 -7.14 -41.60 -19.64
N PRO A 191 -6.82 -42.89 -19.41
CA PRO A 191 -7.33 -43.98 -20.24
C PRO A 191 -8.83 -44.15 -20.10
N THR A 192 -9.45 -44.84 -21.04
CA THR A 192 -10.87 -45.21 -20.93
C THR A 192 -11.13 -46.12 -19.73
N ALA A 193 -12.37 -46.12 -19.25
CA ALA A 193 -12.80 -46.98 -18.15
C ALA A 193 -12.53 -48.47 -18.43
N ALA A 194 -12.65 -48.90 -19.70
CA ALA A 194 -12.34 -50.26 -20.12
C ALA A 194 -10.85 -50.57 -20.01
N GLU A 195 -9.97 -49.68 -20.45
CA GLU A 195 -8.50 -49.84 -20.38
C GLU A 195 -8.02 -49.87 -18.92
N LEU A 196 -8.51 -48.95 -18.04
CA LEU A 196 -8.17 -48.98 -16.63
C LEU A 196 -8.62 -50.31 -15.97
N SER A 197 -9.79 -50.80 -16.33
CA SER A 197 -10.31 -52.08 -15.83
C SER A 197 -9.51 -53.26 -16.34
N ALA A 198 -9.10 -53.30 -17.63
CA ALA A 198 -8.28 -54.33 -18.22
C ALA A 198 -6.87 -54.41 -17.59
N LEU A 199 -6.30 -53.26 -17.15
CA LEU A 199 -5.05 -53.18 -16.40
C LEU A 199 -5.19 -53.62 -14.94
N GLY A 200 -6.44 -53.83 -14.44
CA GLY A 200 -6.68 -54.17 -13.06
C GLY A 200 -6.36 -53.02 -12.09
N VAL A 201 -6.44 -51.77 -12.57
CA VAL A 201 -6.14 -50.58 -11.75
C VAL A 201 -7.15 -50.49 -10.59
N SER A 202 -6.63 -50.22 -9.39
CA SER A 202 -7.42 -49.94 -8.19
C SER A 202 -7.25 -48.50 -7.69
N ILE A 203 -6.09 -47.90 -8.02
CA ILE A 203 -5.82 -46.50 -7.62
C ILE A 203 -5.30 -45.72 -8.84
N PHE A 204 -6.01 -44.68 -9.24
CA PHE A 204 -5.58 -43.70 -10.20
C PHE A 204 -4.94 -42.52 -9.49
N VAL A 205 -3.76 -42.06 -9.97
CA VAL A 205 -3.04 -40.89 -9.47
C VAL A 205 -2.80 -39.93 -10.60
N GLY A 206 -3.30 -38.69 -10.49
CA GLY A 206 -3.18 -37.71 -11.54
C GLY A 206 -2.99 -36.28 -11.03
N VAL A 207 -2.52 -35.42 -11.95
CA VAL A 207 -2.39 -33.97 -11.72
C VAL A 207 -3.50 -33.26 -12.47
N GLY A 208 -4.46 -32.69 -11.74
CA GLY A 208 -5.66 -32.09 -12.35
C GLY A 208 -5.34 -30.95 -13.31
N HIS A 209 -4.35 -30.14 -12.98
CA HIS A 209 -3.79 -29.14 -13.88
C HIS A 209 -2.27 -29.05 -13.65
N GLU A 210 -1.50 -29.38 -14.66
CA GLU A 210 -0.03 -29.30 -14.60
C GLU A 210 0.44 -27.86 -14.82
N THR A 211 1.08 -27.27 -13.83
CA THR A 211 1.52 -25.88 -13.87
C THR A 211 2.77 -25.61 -14.71
N THR A 212 3.58 -26.65 -14.98
CA THR A 212 4.76 -26.50 -15.85
C THR A 212 4.44 -26.74 -17.30
N GLY A 213 3.49 -27.62 -17.62
CA GLY A 213 3.00 -27.92 -18.97
C GLY A 213 1.75 -27.16 -19.40
N ALA A 214 1.07 -26.48 -18.48
CA ALA A 214 -0.18 -25.74 -18.68
C ALA A 214 -1.33 -26.58 -19.27
N ASN A 215 -1.33 -27.89 -19.04
CA ASN A 215 -2.32 -28.81 -19.57
C ASN A 215 -3.26 -29.34 -18.46
N ALA A 216 -4.48 -29.64 -18.85
CA ALA A 216 -5.53 -30.22 -18.02
C ALA A 216 -6.18 -31.41 -18.76
N TYR A 217 -6.98 -32.18 -18.04
CA TYR A 217 -7.77 -33.24 -18.67
C TYR A 217 -8.98 -32.68 -19.42
N THR A 218 -9.42 -33.39 -20.48
CA THR A 218 -10.66 -33.09 -21.17
C THR A 218 -11.87 -33.54 -20.35
N SER A 219 -13.04 -32.97 -20.62
CA SER A 219 -14.30 -33.41 -19.98
C SER A 219 -14.58 -34.90 -20.21
N ARG A 220 -14.25 -35.39 -21.42
CA ARG A 220 -14.40 -36.82 -21.76
C ARG A 220 -13.55 -37.71 -20.88
N GLU A 221 -12.31 -37.35 -20.65
CA GLU A 221 -11.38 -38.14 -19.80
C GLU A 221 -11.86 -38.19 -18.35
N ILE A 222 -12.40 -37.06 -17.83
CA ILE A 222 -12.97 -37.06 -16.50
C ILE A 222 -14.22 -37.97 -16.43
N HIS A 223 -15.09 -37.97 -17.44
CA HIS A 223 -16.22 -38.89 -17.50
C HIS A 223 -15.78 -40.35 -17.53
N GLU A 224 -14.76 -40.70 -18.30
CA GLU A 224 -14.21 -42.06 -18.35
C GLU A 224 -13.69 -42.51 -16.96
N LEU A 225 -12.97 -41.63 -16.27
CA LEU A 225 -12.49 -41.90 -14.91
C LEU A 225 -13.65 -42.11 -13.92
N LEU A 226 -14.67 -41.25 -13.98
CA LEU A 226 -15.83 -41.38 -13.09
C LEU A 226 -16.64 -42.64 -13.39
N ASN A 227 -16.80 -43.01 -14.66
CA ASN A 227 -17.42 -44.27 -15.08
C ASN A 227 -16.63 -45.50 -14.57
N TRP A 228 -15.29 -45.43 -14.62
CA TRP A 228 -14.46 -46.48 -14.08
C TRP A 228 -14.64 -46.62 -12.56
N ILE A 229 -14.70 -45.52 -11.81
CA ILE A 229 -14.97 -45.56 -10.37
C ILE A 229 -16.34 -46.16 -10.09
N ASP A 230 -17.39 -45.73 -10.81
CA ASP A 230 -18.77 -46.19 -10.65
C ASP A 230 -18.93 -47.71 -10.87
N GLY A 231 -18.05 -48.28 -11.72
CA GLY A 231 -18.04 -49.72 -11.96
C GLY A 231 -17.68 -50.59 -10.73
N ASP A 232 -16.94 -50.03 -9.77
CA ASP A 232 -16.61 -50.69 -8.48
C ASP A 232 -16.14 -49.66 -7.46
N PRO A 233 -17.04 -48.83 -6.91
CA PRO A 233 -16.66 -47.71 -6.06
C PRO A 233 -16.01 -48.07 -4.73
N ALA A 234 -16.14 -49.32 -4.30
CA ALA A 234 -15.53 -49.85 -3.07
C ALA A 234 -14.02 -50.14 -3.26
N ASN A 235 -13.59 -50.49 -4.46
CA ASN A 235 -12.22 -50.92 -4.76
C ASN A 235 -11.49 -50.02 -5.78
N ARG A 236 -12.15 -49.01 -6.34
CA ARG A 236 -11.58 -48.12 -7.32
C ARG A 236 -11.53 -46.69 -6.79
N HIS A 237 -10.34 -46.12 -6.71
CA HIS A 237 -10.11 -44.82 -6.10
C HIS A 237 -9.28 -43.94 -7.04
N ALA A 238 -9.56 -42.65 -7.09
CA ALA A 238 -8.75 -41.67 -7.78
C ALA A 238 -8.21 -40.61 -6.79
N VAL A 239 -6.97 -40.20 -6.97
CA VAL A 239 -6.31 -39.12 -6.22
C VAL A 239 -5.83 -38.06 -7.18
N PHE A 240 -6.26 -36.83 -6.97
CA PHE A 240 -5.81 -35.68 -7.72
C PHE A 240 -4.95 -34.73 -6.89
N ASP A 241 -3.82 -34.34 -7.50
CA ASP A 241 -3.18 -33.09 -7.15
C ASP A 241 -4.05 -31.93 -7.66
N ALA A 242 -4.73 -31.26 -6.73
CA ALA A 242 -5.63 -30.15 -7.01
C ALA A 242 -4.95 -28.79 -6.82
N THR A 243 -3.62 -28.74 -6.75
CA THR A 243 -2.81 -27.54 -6.47
C THR A 243 -3.17 -26.35 -7.38
N SER A 244 -3.38 -26.59 -8.65
CA SER A 244 -3.72 -25.58 -9.66
C SER A 244 -5.03 -25.88 -10.38
N MET A 245 -5.82 -26.79 -9.84
CA MET A 245 -7.10 -27.21 -10.42
C MET A 245 -8.28 -26.47 -9.82
N LEU A 246 -8.37 -26.39 -8.49
CA LEU A 246 -9.49 -25.77 -7.80
C LEU A 246 -9.53 -24.27 -8.07
N GLY A 247 -10.67 -23.76 -8.55
CA GLY A 247 -10.83 -22.39 -9.01
C GLY A 247 -10.45 -22.16 -10.48
N ALA A 248 -10.03 -23.21 -11.19
CA ALA A 248 -9.68 -23.15 -12.60
C ALA A 248 -10.12 -24.42 -13.38
N MET A 249 -11.21 -25.04 -12.91
CA MET A 249 -11.81 -26.20 -13.55
C MET A 249 -12.70 -25.76 -14.71
N PRO A 250 -12.34 -26.07 -15.98
CA PRO A 250 -13.08 -25.59 -17.15
C PRO A 250 -14.29 -26.45 -17.51
N TRP A 251 -14.65 -27.39 -16.65
CA TRP A 251 -15.71 -28.37 -16.86
C TRP A 251 -17.07 -27.85 -16.39
N GLU A 252 -18.14 -28.47 -16.90
CA GLU A 252 -19.50 -28.15 -16.44
C GLU A 252 -19.67 -28.42 -14.95
N PRO A 253 -20.49 -27.63 -14.24
CA PRO A 253 -20.64 -27.71 -12.78
C PRO A 253 -21.01 -29.12 -12.26
N GLU A 254 -21.86 -29.85 -13.00
CA GLU A 254 -22.29 -31.21 -12.65
C GLU A 254 -21.12 -32.22 -12.70
N LEU A 255 -20.20 -32.04 -13.65
CA LEU A 255 -19.01 -32.87 -13.77
C LEU A 255 -18.02 -32.54 -12.64
N VAL A 256 -17.90 -31.27 -12.27
CA VAL A 256 -17.11 -30.83 -11.14
C VAL A 256 -17.64 -31.42 -9.83
N ASP A 257 -18.94 -31.34 -9.61
CA ASP A 257 -19.57 -31.88 -8.40
C ASP A 257 -19.39 -33.41 -8.30
N ALA A 258 -19.53 -34.12 -9.42
CA ALA A 258 -19.29 -35.55 -9.50
C ALA A 258 -17.82 -35.92 -9.19
N LEU A 259 -16.86 -35.16 -9.73
CA LEU A 259 -15.44 -35.35 -9.43
C LEU A 259 -15.16 -35.12 -7.92
N MET A 260 -15.68 -34.03 -7.37
CA MET A 260 -15.51 -33.69 -5.95
C MET A 260 -16.13 -34.77 -5.02
N ALA A 261 -17.19 -35.42 -5.46
CA ALA A 261 -17.86 -36.47 -4.68
C ALA A 261 -17.15 -37.83 -4.73
N LYS A 262 -16.49 -38.13 -5.85
CA LYS A 262 -15.96 -39.49 -6.12
C LYS A 262 -14.45 -39.61 -6.03
N CYS A 263 -13.71 -38.50 -6.04
CA CYS A 263 -12.25 -38.50 -6.04
C CYS A 263 -11.69 -37.93 -4.71
N CYS A 264 -10.55 -38.45 -4.33
CA CYS A 264 -9.72 -37.84 -3.31
C CYS A 264 -8.93 -36.69 -3.91
N LEU A 265 -8.75 -35.62 -3.15
CA LEU A 265 -8.05 -34.43 -3.59
C LEU A 265 -7.07 -33.99 -2.51
N PHE A 266 -5.92 -33.49 -2.89
CA PHE A 266 -5.10 -32.70 -1.98
C PHE A 266 -4.77 -31.34 -2.60
N MET A 267 -4.67 -30.30 -1.77
CA MET A 267 -4.43 -28.96 -2.18
C MET A 267 -3.55 -28.22 -1.16
N PRO A 268 -2.38 -27.71 -1.55
CA PRO A 268 -1.56 -26.87 -0.70
C PRO A 268 -2.16 -25.47 -0.61
N PHE A 269 -1.93 -24.77 0.51
CA PHE A 269 -2.47 -23.44 0.76
C PHE A 269 -1.97 -22.38 -0.22
N GLN A 270 -0.69 -22.39 -0.56
CA GLN A 270 -0.05 -21.32 -1.32
C GLN A 270 -0.56 -21.14 -2.77
N LYS A 271 -1.22 -22.13 -3.34
CA LYS A 271 -1.71 -22.07 -4.72
C LYS A 271 -3.21 -22.26 -4.82
N ALA A 272 -3.72 -23.41 -4.41
CA ALA A 272 -5.13 -23.74 -4.55
C ALA A 272 -6.03 -22.85 -3.67
N ILE A 273 -5.59 -22.50 -2.47
CA ILE A 273 -6.32 -21.61 -1.55
C ILE A 273 -5.83 -20.17 -1.71
N GLY A 274 -4.55 -19.97 -2.02
CA GLY A 274 -3.90 -18.68 -2.12
C GLY A 274 -3.45 -18.11 -0.78
N GLY A 275 -3.38 -18.95 0.25
CA GLY A 275 -2.95 -18.59 1.60
C GLY A 275 -1.46 -18.81 1.86
N VAL A 276 -1.11 -18.84 3.14
CA VAL A 276 0.28 -19.03 3.62
C VAL A 276 0.80 -20.42 3.26
N SER A 277 2.03 -20.49 2.77
CA SER A 277 2.68 -21.77 2.47
C SER A 277 2.94 -22.64 3.71
N GLY A 278 3.22 -23.93 3.50
CA GLY A 278 3.59 -24.86 4.57
C GLY A 278 2.44 -25.70 5.13
N TYR A 279 1.24 -25.59 4.54
CA TYR A 279 0.08 -26.41 4.87
C TYR A 279 -0.58 -26.97 3.62
N PHE A 280 -1.32 -28.06 3.78
CA PHE A 280 -2.21 -28.61 2.77
C PHE A 280 -3.51 -29.07 3.42
N VAL A 281 -4.56 -29.19 2.61
CA VAL A 281 -5.81 -29.90 2.95
C VAL A 281 -5.97 -31.05 1.99
N ALA A 282 -6.44 -32.18 2.53
CA ALA A 282 -6.82 -33.35 1.76
C ALA A 282 -8.29 -33.70 2.01
N SER A 283 -8.99 -34.10 0.97
CA SER A 283 -10.38 -34.59 1.04
C SER A 283 -10.43 -36.07 0.66
N PHE A 284 -11.07 -36.87 1.49
CA PHE A 284 -11.27 -38.29 1.28
C PHE A 284 -12.75 -38.62 1.15
N THR A 285 -13.07 -39.42 0.14
CA THR A 285 -14.41 -39.95 -0.02
C THR A 285 -14.72 -41.03 1.04
N PRO A 286 -16.00 -41.40 1.33
CA PRO A 286 -16.34 -42.47 2.27
C PRO A 286 -15.69 -43.82 1.92
N HIS A 287 -15.65 -44.18 0.63
CA HIS A 287 -15.03 -45.43 0.18
C HIS A 287 -13.50 -45.41 0.38
N ALA A 288 -12.88 -44.28 0.08
CA ALA A 288 -11.43 -44.10 0.31
C ALA A 288 -11.10 -44.18 1.81
N LEU A 289 -11.95 -43.60 2.70
CA LEU A 289 -11.75 -43.70 4.13
C LEU A 289 -11.82 -45.17 4.62
N ALA A 290 -12.75 -45.96 4.10
CA ALA A 290 -12.82 -47.37 4.43
C ALA A 290 -11.54 -48.11 4.02
N LEU A 291 -10.97 -47.81 2.87
CA LEU A 291 -9.66 -48.36 2.45
C LEU A 291 -8.53 -47.88 3.35
N VAL A 292 -8.50 -46.61 3.73
CA VAL A 292 -7.52 -46.06 4.68
C VAL A 292 -7.60 -46.76 6.02
N GLU A 293 -8.79 -46.98 6.54
CA GLU A 293 -9.01 -47.73 7.79
C GLU A 293 -8.49 -49.15 7.71
N LYS A 294 -8.76 -49.87 6.61
CA LYS A 294 -8.22 -51.19 6.34
C LYS A 294 -6.68 -51.18 6.32
N ASN A 295 -6.08 -50.27 5.59
CA ASN A 295 -4.62 -50.19 5.44
C ASN A 295 -3.92 -49.84 6.76
N GLN A 296 -4.51 -49.01 7.58
CA GLN A 296 -3.95 -48.63 8.89
C GLN A 296 -3.97 -49.78 9.94
N GLN A 297 -4.75 -50.79 9.69
CA GLN A 297 -4.77 -52.00 10.52
C GLN A 297 -3.63 -52.97 10.17
N ASP A 298 -3.01 -52.84 9.04
CA ASP A 298 -1.85 -53.65 8.64
C ASP A 298 -0.58 -53.19 9.36
N PRO A 299 -0.05 -53.95 10.34
CA PRO A 299 1.13 -53.58 11.09
C PRO A 299 2.41 -53.62 10.27
N SER A 300 2.39 -54.26 9.10
CA SER A 300 3.53 -54.38 8.19
C SER A 300 3.59 -53.19 7.22
N TRP A 301 2.53 -52.36 7.12
CA TRP A 301 2.51 -51.15 6.34
C TRP A 301 2.67 -49.94 7.25
N ALA A 302 3.90 -49.39 7.31
CA ALA A 302 4.22 -48.30 8.25
C ALA A 302 3.68 -46.96 7.75
N ILE A 303 2.62 -46.48 8.39
CA ILE A 303 2.10 -45.14 8.17
C ILE A 303 2.65 -44.20 9.24
N PRO A 304 3.33 -43.11 8.89
CA PRO A 304 3.83 -42.14 9.86
C PRO A 304 2.71 -41.61 10.75
N ARG A 305 2.95 -41.51 12.04
CA ARG A 305 1.95 -41.13 13.04
C ARG A 305 1.27 -39.80 12.75
N GLN A 306 2.04 -38.81 12.33
CA GLN A 306 1.50 -37.49 11.96
C GLN A 306 0.59 -37.50 10.74
N LEU A 307 0.61 -38.57 9.96
CA LEU A 307 -0.21 -38.75 8.76
C LEU A 307 -1.36 -39.73 8.99
N LYS A 308 -1.43 -40.40 10.16
CA LYS A 308 -2.53 -41.29 10.47
C LYS A 308 -3.85 -40.53 10.50
N ILE A 309 -4.77 -41.06 9.73
CA ILE A 309 -6.16 -40.64 9.72
C ILE A 309 -6.89 -41.54 10.69
N ALA A 310 -7.42 -40.99 11.79
CA ALA A 310 -8.16 -41.83 12.68
C ALA A 310 -9.49 -42.25 12.07
N PRO A 311 -9.88 -43.49 12.24
CA PRO A 311 -11.28 -43.81 12.19
C PRO A 311 -12.03 -43.00 13.24
N PRO A 312 -13.32 -42.71 13.04
CA PRO A 312 -14.14 -41.93 13.96
C PRO A 312 -14.41 -42.63 15.27
N ILE A 313 -13.41 -43.32 15.86
CA ILE A 313 -13.54 -44.18 17.03
C ILE A 313 -14.00 -43.42 18.27
N ASP A 314 -13.87 -42.11 18.27
CA ASP A 314 -14.37 -41.28 19.35
C ASP A 314 -14.90 -39.93 18.87
N ALA A 315 -15.78 -39.99 17.88
CA ALA A 315 -16.48 -38.83 17.33
C ALA A 315 -17.18 -37.95 18.38
N ARG A 316 -17.30 -38.45 19.62
CA ARG A 316 -17.95 -37.71 20.70
C ARG A 316 -17.01 -36.87 21.55
N ARG A 317 -15.70 -36.97 21.36
CA ARG A 317 -14.73 -36.17 22.12
C ARG A 317 -14.38 -34.93 21.40
N PRO A 318 -14.57 -33.75 22.00
CA PRO A 318 -14.07 -32.53 21.41
C PRO A 318 -12.55 -32.58 21.25
N LEU A 319 -12.01 -31.84 20.27
CA LEU A 319 -10.59 -31.77 19.99
C LEU A 319 -9.78 -31.41 21.24
N SER A 320 -10.31 -30.51 22.06
CA SER A 320 -9.73 -30.11 23.35
C SER A 320 -9.69 -31.19 24.41
N ALA A 321 -10.54 -32.20 24.33
CA ALA A 321 -10.63 -33.28 25.33
C ALA A 321 -9.63 -34.39 25.14
N LYS A 322 -8.81 -34.35 24.14
CA LYS A 322 -7.64 -34.98 24.07
C LYS A 322 -7.16 -36.21 24.04
N ARG A 323 -6.30 -36.50 23.79
CA ARG A 323 -5.44 -37.60 24.06
C ARG A 323 -5.51 -38.86 23.20
N SER A 324 -6.20 -38.83 22.07
CA SER A 324 -5.85 -39.78 21.06
C SER A 324 -4.68 -39.22 20.28
N VAL A 325 -3.52 -39.51 20.76
CA VAL A 325 -2.23 -39.16 20.15
C VAL A 325 -2.02 -39.92 18.85
N ASP A 326 -3.00 -40.69 18.37
CA ASP A 326 -2.83 -41.62 17.25
C ASP A 326 -3.57 -41.21 15.98
N ALA A 327 -4.17 -39.99 15.98
CA ALA A 327 -5.02 -39.56 14.91
C ALA A 327 -4.80 -38.12 14.51
N GLY A 328 -4.68 -37.86 13.21
CA GLY A 328 -4.65 -36.53 12.64
C GLY A 328 -6.01 -35.81 12.74
N PRO A 329 -6.05 -34.49 12.65
CA PRO A 329 -7.29 -33.72 12.74
C PRO A 329 -8.09 -33.83 11.44
N PHE A 330 -9.33 -34.35 11.57
CA PHE A 330 -10.31 -34.41 10.52
C PHE A 330 -11.45 -33.43 10.76
N TYR A 331 -11.90 -32.77 9.72
CA TYR A 331 -13.14 -32.03 9.73
C TYR A 331 -14.30 -32.89 9.23
N ASP A 332 -15.33 -33.03 10.08
CA ASP A 332 -16.59 -33.62 9.75
C ASP A 332 -17.61 -32.53 9.45
N ALA A 333 -17.96 -32.38 8.18
CA ALA A 333 -18.89 -31.33 7.75
C ALA A 333 -20.35 -31.66 8.12
N ALA A 334 -20.69 -32.90 8.38
CA ALA A 334 -22.03 -33.29 8.81
C ALA A 334 -22.28 -32.90 10.28
N GLU A 335 -21.27 -32.99 11.13
CA GLU A 335 -21.33 -32.61 12.54
C GLU A 335 -20.69 -31.24 12.82
N ASP A 336 -20.16 -30.57 11.78
CA ASP A 336 -19.50 -29.27 11.84
C ASP A 336 -18.43 -29.17 12.93
N ARG A 337 -17.55 -30.17 13.01
CA ARG A 337 -16.51 -30.23 14.03
C ARG A 337 -15.25 -30.95 13.58
N MET A 338 -14.16 -30.69 14.30
CA MET A 338 -12.94 -31.46 14.14
C MET A 338 -13.03 -32.78 14.95
N LEU A 339 -12.53 -33.85 14.32
CA LEU A 339 -12.36 -35.16 14.93
C LEU A 339 -10.85 -35.43 15.10
N GLY A 340 -10.48 -36.27 16.09
CA GLY A 340 -9.10 -36.62 16.34
C GLY A 340 -8.27 -35.53 17.04
N GLY A 341 -6.98 -35.73 17.13
CA GLY A 341 -6.06 -34.88 17.87
C GLY A 341 -5.14 -34.09 16.94
N VAL A 342 -4.75 -32.90 17.35
CA VAL A 342 -3.67 -32.15 16.68
C VAL A 342 -2.34 -32.75 17.08
N ILE A 343 -1.65 -33.39 16.13
CA ILE A 343 -0.37 -34.06 16.35
C ILE A 343 0.78 -33.07 16.29
N ASN A 344 0.72 -32.14 15.35
CA ASN A 344 1.73 -31.13 15.15
C ASN A 344 1.20 -29.72 15.49
N THR A 345 2.11 -28.85 15.96
CA THR A 345 1.80 -27.45 16.18
C THR A 345 1.62 -26.71 14.86
N TYR A 346 0.50 -26.05 14.70
CA TYR A 346 0.20 -25.19 13.55
C TYR A 346 0.08 -23.74 13.99
N SER A 347 0.15 -22.82 13.05
CA SER A 347 -0.06 -21.40 13.30
C SER A 347 -1.56 -21.09 13.26
N ALA A 348 -2.15 -20.80 14.44
CA ALA A 348 -3.54 -20.35 14.53
C ALA A 348 -3.74 -19.03 13.72
N LEU A 349 -2.72 -18.17 13.69
CA LEU A 349 -2.76 -16.93 12.92
C LEU A 349 -2.89 -17.21 11.41
N ALA A 350 -2.09 -18.12 10.85
CA ALA A 350 -2.16 -18.49 9.43
C ALA A 350 -3.55 -19.07 9.06
N PHE A 351 -4.16 -19.80 9.96
CA PHE A 351 -5.50 -20.37 9.74
C PHE A 351 -6.60 -19.31 9.85
N ALA A 352 -6.45 -18.36 10.77
CA ALA A 352 -7.35 -17.21 10.86
C ALA A 352 -7.24 -16.32 9.61
N GLU A 353 -6.02 -16.06 9.09
CA GLU A 353 -5.81 -15.33 7.85
C GLU A 353 -6.43 -16.05 6.64
N THR A 354 -6.31 -17.37 6.60
CA THR A 354 -6.95 -18.20 5.55
C THR A 354 -8.48 -18.10 5.63
N THR A 355 -9.06 -18.18 6.81
CA THR A 355 -10.51 -18.03 7.03
C THR A 355 -10.98 -16.66 6.58
N PHE A 356 -10.32 -15.61 7.05
CA PHE A 356 -10.66 -14.23 6.69
C PHE A 356 -10.57 -14.00 5.18
N GLY A 357 -9.49 -14.49 4.55
CA GLY A 357 -9.29 -14.37 3.11
C GLY A 357 -10.39 -15.06 2.29
N LEU A 358 -10.81 -16.26 2.69
CA LEU A 358 -11.93 -16.97 2.06
C LEU A 358 -13.26 -16.23 2.21
N LEU A 359 -13.54 -15.69 3.39
CA LEU A 359 -14.74 -14.87 3.61
C LEU A 359 -14.75 -13.61 2.75
N GLN A 360 -13.60 -12.94 2.62
CA GLN A 360 -13.47 -11.76 1.75
C GLN A 360 -13.65 -12.13 0.27
N SER A 361 -13.05 -13.24 -0.15
CA SER A 361 -13.18 -13.71 -1.52
C SER A 361 -14.59 -14.15 -1.86
N GLU A 362 -15.26 -14.85 -0.94
CA GLU A 362 -16.66 -15.25 -1.09
C GLU A 362 -17.58 -14.03 -1.27
N ALA A 363 -17.36 -12.99 -0.46
CA ALA A 363 -18.13 -11.75 -0.54
C ALA A 363 -17.89 -10.98 -1.86
N ARG A 364 -16.69 -11.08 -2.45
CA ARG A 364 -16.30 -10.34 -3.66
C ARG A 364 -16.56 -11.10 -4.95
N LEU A 365 -16.23 -12.38 -4.98
CA LEU A 365 -16.18 -13.20 -6.18
C LEU A 365 -17.19 -14.35 -6.17
N GLY A 366 -17.91 -14.58 -5.06
CA GLY A 366 -18.71 -15.79 -4.89
C GLY A 366 -17.88 -17.02 -4.54
N SER A 367 -18.46 -18.21 -4.73
CA SER A 367 -17.80 -19.50 -4.45
C SER A 367 -16.86 -19.94 -5.58
N VAL A 368 -16.29 -21.13 -5.43
CA VAL A 368 -15.46 -21.79 -6.45
C VAL A 368 -16.15 -21.91 -7.81
N VAL A 369 -17.47 -22.02 -7.85
CA VAL A 369 -18.23 -22.09 -9.12
C VAL A 369 -18.04 -20.83 -9.94
N GLU A 370 -18.20 -19.66 -9.29
CA GLU A 370 -17.99 -18.38 -9.97
C GLU A 370 -16.51 -18.17 -10.33
N LEU A 371 -15.59 -18.64 -9.46
CA LEU A 371 -14.16 -18.58 -9.73
C LEU A 371 -13.78 -19.42 -10.96
N ASN A 372 -14.35 -20.62 -11.12
CA ASN A 372 -14.15 -21.47 -12.30
C ASN A 372 -14.65 -20.78 -13.59
N LYS A 373 -15.85 -20.18 -13.56
CA LYS A 373 -16.40 -19.43 -14.71
C LYS A 373 -15.51 -18.28 -15.12
N ARG A 374 -15.00 -17.53 -14.15
CA ARG A 374 -14.07 -16.42 -14.41
C ARG A 374 -12.74 -16.91 -14.98
N SER A 375 -12.21 -18.02 -14.48
CA SER A 375 -11.00 -18.64 -15.02
C SER A 375 -11.18 -19.07 -16.48
N ALA A 376 -12.32 -19.68 -16.81
CA ALA A 376 -12.65 -20.05 -18.19
C ALA A 376 -12.80 -18.82 -19.09
N ALA A 377 -13.43 -17.75 -18.60
CA ALA A 377 -13.57 -16.49 -19.34
C ALA A 377 -12.19 -15.84 -19.61
N ASN A 378 -11.30 -15.80 -18.62
CA ASN A 378 -9.94 -15.30 -18.79
C ASN A 378 -9.15 -16.11 -19.81
N ARG A 379 -9.34 -17.42 -19.81
CA ARG A 379 -8.74 -18.28 -20.81
C ARG A 379 -9.23 -17.95 -22.22
N ALA A 380 -10.53 -17.77 -22.43
CA ALA A 380 -11.10 -17.39 -23.71
C ALA A 380 -10.56 -16.03 -24.22
N VAL A 381 -10.30 -15.09 -23.30
CA VAL A 381 -9.63 -13.81 -23.61
C VAL A 381 -8.21 -14.06 -24.15
N ILE A 382 -7.45 -14.97 -23.56
CA ILE A 382 -6.10 -15.31 -24.02
C ILE A 382 -6.15 -15.94 -25.42
N ASP A 383 -7.03 -16.90 -25.62
CA ASP A 383 -7.20 -17.57 -26.90
C ASP A 383 -7.50 -16.54 -28.02
N GLY A 384 -8.48 -15.65 -27.82
CA GLY A 384 -8.82 -14.61 -28.79
C GLY A 384 -7.73 -13.54 -28.97
N TRP A 385 -6.96 -13.21 -27.91
CA TRP A 385 -5.83 -12.30 -28.04
C TRP A 385 -4.71 -12.91 -28.89
N VAL A 386 -4.35 -14.17 -28.66
CA VAL A 386 -3.31 -14.88 -29.42
C VAL A 386 -3.70 -15.01 -30.89
N GLU A 387 -4.98 -15.31 -31.19
CA GLU A 387 -5.49 -15.36 -32.56
C GLU A 387 -5.28 -14.03 -33.32
N SER A 388 -5.39 -12.92 -32.66
CA SER A 388 -5.19 -11.58 -33.22
C SER A 388 -3.73 -11.07 -33.18
N HIS A 389 -2.81 -11.81 -32.56
CA HIS A 389 -1.41 -11.42 -32.37
C HIS A 389 -0.47 -12.52 -32.88
N PRO A 390 -0.18 -12.59 -34.18
CA PRO A 390 0.59 -13.67 -34.81
C PRO A 390 2.04 -13.79 -34.32
N LEU A 391 2.52 -12.81 -33.53
CA LEU A 391 3.81 -12.88 -32.87
C LEU A 391 3.84 -13.96 -31.78
N PHE A 392 2.69 -14.42 -31.28
CA PHE A 392 2.58 -15.39 -30.20
C PHE A 392 1.79 -16.63 -30.61
N SER A 393 2.18 -17.76 -30.06
CA SER A 393 1.42 -19.01 -30.12
C SER A 393 1.29 -19.62 -28.72
N LEU A 394 0.29 -20.52 -28.56
CA LEU A 394 0.10 -21.29 -27.34
C LEU A 394 0.84 -22.64 -27.47
N THR A 395 1.63 -23.00 -26.44
CA THR A 395 2.33 -24.29 -26.41
C THR A 395 1.39 -25.49 -26.35
N VAL A 396 0.25 -25.34 -25.66
CA VAL A 396 -0.80 -26.36 -25.67
C VAL A 396 -1.74 -26.08 -26.86
N THR A 397 -1.54 -26.80 -27.95
CA THR A 397 -2.28 -26.58 -29.19
C THR A 397 -3.73 -27.08 -29.14
N ASP A 398 -3.98 -28.19 -28.43
CA ASP A 398 -5.32 -28.72 -28.22
C ASP A 398 -6.10 -27.84 -27.23
N ALA A 399 -7.14 -27.17 -27.70
CA ALA A 399 -7.95 -26.25 -26.92
C ALA A 399 -8.66 -26.92 -25.74
N GLU A 400 -9.05 -28.19 -25.86
CA GLU A 400 -9.71 -28.92 -24.77
C GLU A 400 -8.76 -29.27 -23.62
N ARG A 401 -7.46 -29.29 -23.90
CA ARG A 401 -6.39 -29.60 -22.91
C ARG A 401 -5.75 -28.38 -22.30
N ARG A 402 -6.11 -27.20 -22.76
CA ARG A 402 -5.57 -25.97 -22.17
C ARG A 402 -6.12 -25.75 -20.79
N GLY A 403 -5.27 -25.60 -19.79
CA GLY A 403 -5.65 -25.23 -18.43
C GLY A 403 -6.13 -23.78 -18.31
N ALA A 404 -7.01 -23.50 -17.37
CA ALA A 404 -7.51 -22.15 -17.10
C ALA A 404 -6.75 -21.41 -15.97
N ALA A 405 -5.73 -22.03 -15.39
CA ALA A 405 -4.90 -21.42 -14.34
C ALA A 405 -3.63 -20.81 -14.87
N VAL A 406 -2.96 -21.50 -15.80
CA VAL A 406 -1.65 -21.14 -16.33
C VAL A 406 -1.70 -21.23 -17.84
N THR A 407 -1.05 -20.27 -18.49
CA THR A 407 -0.85 -20.25 -19.94
C THR A 407 0.64 -20.22 -20.24
N LEU A 408 1.05 -21.00 -21.22
CA LEU A 408 2.39 -21.01 -21.80
C LEU A 408 2.37 -20.42 -23.20
N LEU A 409 3.15 -19.36 -23.38
CA LEU A 409 3.25 -18.62 -24.64
C LEU A 409 4.63 -18.86 -25.26
N LYS A 410 4.66 -19.02 -26.56
CA LYS A 410 5.86 -19.08 -27.39
C LYS A 410 5.86 -17.89 -28.34
N VAL A 411 7.02 -17.31 -28.59
CA VAL A 411 7.17 -16.21 -29.54
C VAL A 411 7.50 -16.76 -30.93
N GLU A 412 6.71 -16.36 -31.94
CA GLU A 412 6.82 -16.77 -33.34
C GLU A 412 7.23 -15.57 -34.22
N ASP A 413 8.42 -15.01 -33.98
CA ASP A 413 8.92 -13.86 -34.74
C ASP A 413 9.64 -14.30 -36.05
N ALA A 414 8.91 -14.25 -37.16
CA ALA A 414 9.44 -14.57 -38.48
C ALA A 414 10.64 -13.67 -38.94
N GLY A 415 10.75 -12.47 -38.34
CA GLY A 415 11.88 -11.57 -38.60
C GLY A 415 13.16 -11.96 -37.88
N ILE A 416 13.12 -12.89 -36.93
CA ILE A 416 14.26 -13.36 -36.13
C ILE A 416 14.49 -14.85 -36.39
N THR A 417 15.28 -15.13 -37.39
CA THR A 417 15.56 -16.52 -37.81
C THR A 417 16.77 -17.17 -37.13
N ASP A 418 17.63 -16.37 -36.45
CA ASP A 418 18.79 -16.87 -35.72
C ASP A 418 18.36 -17.25 -34.27
N PRO A 419 18.49 -18.57 -33.91
CA PRO A 419 18.10 -19.03 -32.59
C PRO A 419 18.87 -18.35 -31.43
N ALA A 420 20.12 -17.96 -31.64
CA ALA A 420 20.96 -17.33 -30.64
C ALA A 420 20.49 -15.86 -30.40
N ILE A 421 20.13 -15.15 -31.45
CA ILE A 421 19.53 -13.81 -31.36
C ILE A 421 18.16 -13.92 -30.67
N HIS A 422 17.33 -14.88 -31.08
CA HIS A 422 16.03 -15.12 -30.43
C HIS A 422 16.17 -15.36 -28.92
N ALA A 423 17.05 -16.27 -28.53
CA ALA A 423 17.31 -16.58 -27.12
C ALA A 423 17.77 -15.33 -26.32
N ARG A 424 18.61 -14.48 -26.93
CA ARG A 424 19.03 -13.21 -26.29
C ARG A 424 17.86 -12.23 -26.13
N ILE A 425 16.99 -12.13 -27.15
CA ILE A 425 15.79 -11.28 -27.06
C ILE A 425 14.89 -11.75 -25.92
N ILE A 426 14.63 -13.06 -25.82
CA ILE A 426 13.83 -13.63 -24.72
C ILE A 426 14.49 -13.35 -23.37
N ALA A 427 15.81 -13.52 -23.24
CA ALA A 427 16.52 -13.23 -22.00
C ALA A 427 16.41 -11.73 -21.61
N ARG A 428 16.58 -10.82 -22.57
CA ARG A 428 16.42 -9.37 -22.35
C ARG A 428 14.98 -8.98 -22.02
N SER A 429 14.00 -9.60 -22.65
CA SER A 429 12.58 -9.35 -22.34
C SER A 429 12.23 -9.77 -20.91
N LYS A 430 12.75 -10.91 -20.44
CA LYS A 430 12.60 -11.34 -19.04
C LYS A 430 13.30 -10.41 -18.06
N GLN A 431 14.44 -9.84 -18.44
CA GLN A 431 15.12 -8.81 -17.66
C GLN A 431 14.26 -7.52 -17.56
N LEU A 432 13.66 -7.09 -18.69
CA LEU A 432 12.78 -5.93 -18.72
C LEU A 432 11.48 -6.15 -17.93
N LEU A 433 10.93 -7.34 -17.95
CA LEU A 433 9.78 -7.71 -17.12
C LEU A 433 10.11 -7.68 -15.63
N GLY A 434 11.38 -7.83 -15.25
CA GLY A 434 11.87 -7.70 -13.88
C GLY A 434 12.03 -6.25 -13.43
N TYR A 435 12.88 -6.05 -12.43
CA TYR A 435 13.21 -4.73 -11.87
C TYR A 435 14.43 -4.09 -12.51
N ASP A 436 15.35 -4.91 -13.05
CA ASP A 436 16.70 -4.46 -13.41
C ASP A 436 16.72 -3.58 -14.66
N GLY A 437 15.79 -3.80 -15.59
CA GLY A 437 15.82 -3.10 -16.87
C GLY A 437 17.11 -3.39 -17.67
N PHE A 438 17.42 -2.57 -18.67
CA PHE A 438 18.67 -2.67 -19.43
C PHE A 438 19.09 -1.32 -20.03
N THR A 439 20.38 -1.22 -20.42
CA THR A 439 20.92 -0.01 -21.09
C THR A 439 21.08 -0.28 -22.58
N HIS A 440 20.59 0.63 -23.40
CA HIS A 440 20.78 0.64 -24.85
C HIS A 440 22.21 1.04 -25.25
N PRO A 441 22.67 0.66 -26.45
CA PRO A 441 24.01 1.07 -26.93
C PRO A 441 24.23 2.58 -27.01
N ASN A 442 23.18 3.38 -27.08
CA ASN A 442 23.24 4.83 -27.02
C ASN A 442 23.37 5.43 -25.59
N GLY A 443 23.39 4.57 -24.57
CA GLY A 443 23.48 4.98 -23.16
C GLY A 443 22.11 5.20 -22.46
N GLU A 444 21.00 5.06 -23.18
CA GLU A 444 19.66 5.16 -22.58
C GLU A 444 19.39 3.97 -21.67
N PHE A 445 18.95 4.23 -20.45
CA PHE A 445 18.51 3.19 -19.55
C PHE A 445 16.99 3.02 -19.64
N GLU A 446 16.55 1.81 -19.91
CA GLU A 446 15.16 1.40 -19.89
C GLU A 446 14.86 0.68 -18.56
N PRO A 447 14.01 1.26 -17.70
CA PRO A 447 13.70 0.68 -16.38
C PRO A 447 12.83 -0.58 -16.53
N GLY A 448 12.99 -1.52 -15.59
CA GLY A 448 12.17 -2.71 -15.54
C GLY A 448 10.69 -2.39 -15.31
N LEU A 449 9.82 -3.23 -15.87
CA LEU A 449 8.36 -3.07 -15.84
C LEU A 449 7.71 -3.55 -14.54
N ASP A 450 8.49 -4.20 -13.65
CA ASP A 450 7.96 -4.85 -12.43
C ASP A 450 6.81 -5.84 -12.73
N ALA A 451 6.89 -6.51 -13.85
CA ALA A 451 5.90 -7.47 -14.33
C ALA A 451 6.34 -8.95 -14.18
N ALA A 452 7.57 -9.21 -13.76
CA ALA A 452 8.12 -10.60 -13.65
C ALA A 452 7.32 -11.45 -12.65
N ARG A 453 6.70 -10.84 -11.68
CA ARG A 453 5.85 -11.52 -10.70
C ARG A 453 4.55 -12.06 -11.29
N TYR A 454 4.14 -11.60 -12.49
CA TYR A 454 3.02 -12.16 -13.25
C TYR A 454 3.45 -13.25 -14.19
N VAL A 455 4.74 -13.27 -14.54
CA VAL A 455 5.32 -14.15 -15.54
C VAL A 455 6.50 -14.87 -14.92
N ASN A 456 6.28 -16.08 -14.48
CA ASN A 456 7.30 -16.90 -13.84
C ASN A 456 7.46 -18.22 -14.62
N ALA A 457 8.64 -18.48 -15.17
CA ALA A 457 8.98 -19.75 -15.82
C ALA A 457 9.99 -20.52 -14.97
N PHE A 458 9.71 -21.80 -14.71
CA PHE A 458 10.73 -22.72 -14.19
C PHE A 458 11.69 -23.14 -15.31
N PRO A 459 12.93 -23.51 -14.98
CA PRO A 459 13.82 -24.18 -15.93
C PRO A 459 13.11 -25.41 -16.50
N GLY A 460 13.23 -25.62 -17.83
CA GLY A 460 12.57 -26.73 -18.53
C GLY A 460 11.08 -26.56 -18.84
N THR A 461 10.46 -25.45 -18.46
CA THR A 461 9.10 -25.15 -18.91
C THR A 461 9.08 -24.97 -20.43
N PRO A 462 8.19 -25.64 -21.18
CA PRO A 462 8.01 -25.38 -22.60
C PRO A 462 7.48 -23.96 -22.84
N GLY A 463 7.91 -23.33 -23.94
CA GLY A 463 7.55 -21.94 -24.26
C GLY A 463 8.49 -20.89 -23.67
N ASP A 464 8.24 -19.64 -24.03
CA ASP A 464 9.07 -18.50 -23.65
C ASP A 464 8.57 -17.81 -22.39
N TYR A 465 7.26 -17.76 -22.19
CA TYR A 465 6.61 -17.14 -21.05
C TYR A 465 5.57 -18.06 -20.42
N ARG A 466 5.44 -17.96 -19.09
CA ARG A 466 4.40 -18.62 -18.33
C ARG A 466 3.62 -17.59 -17.51
N ALA A 467 2.36 -17.42 -17.79
CA ALA A 467 1.47 -16.49 -17.12
C ALA A 467 0.44 -17.22 -16.24
N TRP A 468 0.22 -16.71 -15.02
CA TRP A 468 -0.88 -17.12 -14.16
C TRP A 468 -2.10 -16.24 -14.45
N VAL A 469 -3.24 -16.83 -14.77
CA VAL A 469 -4.41 -16.13 -15.31
C VAL A 469 -5.73 -16.58 -14.73
N GLY A 470 -5.70 -17.19 -13.55
CA GLY A 470 -6.92 -17.69 -12.87
C GLY A 470 -8.00 -16.63 -12.63
N GLY A 471 -9.17 -17.08 -12.22
CA GLY A 471 -10.41 -16.29 -12.15
C GLY A 471 -10.46 -15.16 -11.13
N ILE A 472 -9.44 -15.02 -10.29
CA ILE A 472 -9.31 -13.85 -9.41
C ILE A 472 -8.91 -12.58 -10.19
N ARG A 473 -8.53 -12.71 -11.47
CA ARG A 473 -8.19 -11.58 -12.36
C ARG A 473 -9.38 -11.10 -13.16
N GLU A 474 -9.38 -9.81 -13.43
CA GLU A 474 -10.29 -9.26 -14.43
C GLU A 474 -9.75 -9.54 -15.84
N PRO A 475 -10.61 -9.74 -16.85
CA PRO A 475 -10.18 -9.93 -18.23
C PRO A 475 -9.27 -8.82 -18.76
N THR A 476 -9.51 -7.58 -18.36
CA THR A 476 -8.69 -6.42 -18.70
C THR A 476 -7.27 -6.50 -18.14
N ASP A 477 -7.09 -7.09 -16.96
CA ASP A 477 -5.78 -7.31 -16.37
C ASP A 477 -4.99 -8.37 -17.15
N VAL A 478 -5.69 -9.40 -17.63
CA VAL A 478 -5.11 -10.46 -18.47
C VAL A 478 -4.63 -9.88 -19.80
N VAL A 479 -5.45 -9.05 -20.46
CA VAL A 479 -5.06 -8.34 -21.68
C VAL A 479 -3.84 -7.46 -21.43
N ALA A 480 -3.86 -6.65 -20.37
CA ALA A 480 -2.74 -5.79 -20.01
C ALA A 480 -1.45 -6.59 -19.78
N LEU A 481 -1.54 -7.79 -19.19
CA LEU A 481 -0.38 -8.68 -19.04
C LEU A 481 0.17 -9.14 -20.39
N LEU A 482 -0.69 -9.60 -21.28
CA LEU A 482 -0.29 -10.07 -22.61
C LEU A 482 0.37 -8.94 -23.44
N GLU A 483 -0.20 -7.75 -23.39
CA GLU A 483 0.38 -6.57 -24.03
C GLU A 483 1.72 -6.14 -23.41
N ASN A 484 1.90 -6.32 -22.08
CA ASN A 484 3.21 -6.13 -21.46
C ASN A 484 4.25 -7.15 -21.93
N LEU A 485 3.86 -8.41 -22.14
CA LEU A 485 4.76 -9.43 -22.72
C LEU A 485 5.19 -9.03 -24.13
N GLN A 486 4.23 -8.59 -24.95
CA GLN A 486 4.52 -8.09 -26.30
C GLN A 486 5.44 -6.88 -26.27
N TYR A 487 5.14 -5.90 -25.43
CA TYR A 487 5.97 -4.71 -25.25
C TYR A 487 7.39 -5.08 -24.83
N ALA A 488 7.53 -5.91 -23.80
CA ALA A 488 8.83 -6.34 -23.29
C ALA A 488 9.64 -7.08 -24.36
N TYR A 489 9.00 -7.94 -25.14
CA TYR A 489 9.65 -8.62 -26.25
C TYR A 489 10.15 -7.64 -27.32
N LEU A 490 9.28 -6.72 -27.76
CA LEU A 490 9.62 -5.73 -28.81
C LEU A 490 10.73 -4.78 -28.34
N ARG A 491 10.72 -4.32 -27.09
CA ARG A 491 11.80 -3.49 -26.53
C ARG A 491 13.12 -4.26 -26.44
N ALA A 492 13.07 -5.51 -26.00
CA ALA A 492 14.22 -6.39 -25.99
C ALA A 492 14.77 -6.66 -27.41
N LYS A 493 13.88 -6.81 -28.38
CA LYS A 493 14.23 -6.93 -29.80
C LYS A 493 14.99 -5.71 -30.28
N ILE A 494 14.54 -4.50 -29.92
CA ILE A 494 15.22 -3.25 -30.28
C ILE A 494 16.65 -3.25 -29.72
N VAL A 495 16.85 -3.48 -28.43
CA VAL A 495 18.19 -3.41 -27.82
C VAL A 495 19.14 -4.47 -28.37
N VAL A 496 18.66 -5.69 -28.60
CA VAL A 496 19.52 -6.76 -29.15
C VAL A 496 19.90 -6.48 -30.59
N ILE A 497 18.99 -5.94 -31.41
CA ILE A 497 19.29 -5.49 -32.78
C ILE A 497 20.27 -4.31 -32.75
N GLU A 498 20.11 -3.35 -31.86
CA GLU A 498 21.04 -2.23 -31.68
C GLU A 498 22.45 -2.70 -31.29
N GLU A 499 22.53 -3.66 -30.36
CA GLU A 499 23.80 -4.32 -30.00
C GLU A 499 24.48 -4.98 -31.22
N GLU A 500 23.71 -5.68 -32.06
CA GLU A 500 24.26 -6.32 -33.29
C GLU A 500 24.70 -5.28 -34.34
N LEU A 501 23.90 -4.21 -34.54
CA LEU A 501 24.25 -3.11 -35.43
C LEU A 501 25.47 -2.32 -34.94
N ALA A 502 25.60 -2.11 -33.64
CA ALA A 502 26.77 -1.47 -33.04
C ALA A 502 28.07 -2.26 -33.29
N LYS A 503 28.02 -3.59 -33.24
CA LYS A 503 29.16 -4.46 -33.61
C LYS A 503 29.58 -4.29 -35.06
N GLN A 504 28.67 -3.82 -35.93
CA GLN A 504 28.91 -3.56 -37.34
C GLN A 504 29.23 -2.09 -37.62
N GLY A 505 29.52 -1.28 -36.56
CA GLY A 505 29.93 0.10 -36.70
C GLY A 505 28.78 1.12 -36.80
N VAL A 506 27.51 0.71 -36.64
CA VAL A 506 26.38 1.64 -36.61
C VAL A 506 26.35 2.35 -35.25
N THR A 507 26.35 3.65 -35.27
CA THR A 507 26.25 4.50 -34.06
C THR A 507 24.82 4.98 -33.85
N PHE A 508 24.38 4.98 -32.62
CA PHE A 508 23.07 5.50 -32.22
C PHE A 508 23.26 6.82 -31.49
N ALA A 509 22.50 7.85 -31.87
CA ALA A 509 22.51 9.13 -31.18
C ALA A 509 22.14 8.89 -29.69
N ALA A 510 22.90 9.52 -28.79
CA ALA A 510 22.51 9.53 -27.40
C ALA A 510 21.07 10.09 -27.27
N PRO A 511 20.24 9.54 -26.40
CA PRO A 511 18.90 10.05 -26.26
C PRO A 511 18.99 11.52 -25.86
N VAL A 512 18.31 12.37 -26.61
CA VAL A 512 17.89 13.65 -26.08
C VAL A 512 16.98 13.26 -24.93
N LYS A 513 17.37 13.54 -23.68
CA LYS A 513 16.57 13.21 -22.48
C LYS A 513 15.13 13.63 -22.76
N ALA A 514 14.28 12.69 -23.09
CA ALA A 514 12.85 12.93 -23.24
C ALA A 514 12.37 13.36 -21.86
N GLY A 515 12.01 14.64 -21.74
CA GLY A 515 11.66 15.26 -20.48
C GLY A 515 12.68 16.23 -19.90
N ALA A 516 13.76 16.59 -20.59
CA ALA A 516 14.39 17.87 -20.33
C ALA A 516 13.31 18.94 -20.57
N MET A 517 12.72 19.46 -19.49
CA MET A 517 11.82 20.59 -19.61
C MET A 517 12.56 21.67 -20.42
N VAL A 518 11.98 22.09 -21.54
CA VAL A 518 12.60 23.10 -22.40
C VAL A 518 12.77 24.35 -21.54
N ARG A 519 14.01 24.83 -21.45
CA ARG A 519 14.30 26.07 -20.72
C ARG A 519 13.52 27.21 -21.37
N LYS A 520 12.89 28.02 -20.55
CA LYS A 520 12.08 29.19 -20.92
C LYS A 520 12.68 30.50 -20.39
N ASP A 521 13.80 30.37 -19.67
CA ASP A 521 14.54 31.52 -19.17
C ASP A 521 15.33 32.22 -20.31
N ASP A 522 15.53 33.51 -20.16
CA ASP A 522 16.33 34.31 -21.07
C ASP A 522 17.83 34.21 -20.70
N PRO A 523 18.68 33.68 -21.57
CA PRO A 523 20.11 33.55 -21.29
C PRO A 523 20.81 34.90 -21.17
N GLU A 524 20.22 36.01 -21.67
CA GLU A 524 20.77 37.33 -21.56
C GLU A 524 20.31 38.11 -20.31
N HIS A 525 19.38 37.55 -19.53
CA HIS A 525 18.91 38.12 -18.26
C HIS A 525 19.68 37.54 -17.06
N ALA A 526 20.10 38.41 -16.15
CA ALA A 526 20.63 38.00 -14.84
C ALA A 526 19.46 37.99 -13.84
N TYR A 527 18.98 36.78 -13.49
CA TYR A 527 17.86 36.66 -12.59
C TYR A 527 18.26 36.92 -11.15
N THR A 528 17.44 37.67 -10.43
CA THR A 528 17.73 38.08 -9.04
C THR A 528 16.63 37.63 -8.09
N VAL A 529 17.03 37.02 -6.97
CA VAL A 529 16.13 36.45 -5.97
C VAL A 529 16.45 37.02 -4.59
N LEU A 530 15.49 37.62 -3.93
CA LEU A 530 15.65 38.10 -2.56
C LEU A 530 15.38 36.94 -1.58
N ILE A 531 16.29 36.74 -0.62
CA ILE A 531 16.05 35.93 0.57
C ILE A 531 15.92 36.90 1.74
N ALA A 532 14.68 37.11 2.25
CA ALA A 532 14.36 38.27 3.09
C ALA A 532 14.52 38.04 4.61
N ASP A 533 14.84 36.82 5.04
CA ASP A 533 15.02 36.52 6.46
C ASP A 533 15.97 35.32 6.69
N LEU A 534 16.11 34.87 7.95
CA LEU A 534 16.99 33.76 8.38
C LEU A 534 16.52 32.40 7.90
N VAL A 535 16.44 32.22 6.60
CA VAL A 535 15.89 31.07 5.93
C VAL A 535 16.95 29.98 5.72
N GLY A 536 16.81 28.84 6.38
CA GLY A 536 17.64 27.65 6.16
C GLY A 536 19.09 27.83 6.61
N LEU A 537 19.34 28.68 7.60
CA LEU A 537 20.67 28.88 8.15
C LEU A 537 20.83 28.18 9.49
N ARG A 538 22.06 27.80 9.78
CA ARG A 538 22.51 27.36 11.09
C ARG A 538 23.11 28.52 11.85
N LEU A 539 23.22 28.38 13.17
CA LEU A 539 24.10 29.25 13.95
C LEU A 539 25.54 28.69 13.92
N GLY A 540 26.46 29.51 13.53
CA GLY A 540 27.88 29.22 13.63
C GLY A 540 28.35 29.19 15.08
N ALA A 541 29.59 28.79 15.32
CA ALA A 541 30.19 28.72 16.66
C ALA A 541 30.23 30.08 17.37
N ASN A 542 30.20 31.19 16.61
CA ASN A 542 30.16 32.56 17.13
C ASN A 542 28.72 33.06 17.42
N GLY A 543 27.70 32.24 17.23
CA GLY A 543 26.29 32.62 17.35
C GLY A 543 25.71 33.40 16.19
N GLU A 544 26.48 33.65 15.15
CA GLU A 544 26.02 34.32 13.91
C GLU A 544 25.47 33.30 12.91
N PRO A 545 24.60 33.73 11.99
CA PRO A 545 24.08 32.88 10.93
C PRO A 545 25.18 32.30 10.03
N ASP A 546 25.15 30.97 9.83
CA ASP A 546 26.05 30.26 8.92
C ASP A 546 25.33 29.94 7.61
N ASP A 547 25.64 30.68 6.54
CA ASP A 547 25.04 30.52 5.23
C ASP A 547 25.74 29.49 4.32
N SER A 548 26.76 28.82 4.82
CA SER A 548 27.65 27.96 4.02
C SER A 548 26.93 26.82 3.32
N GLU A 549 25.97 26.18 4.01
CA GLU A 549 25.17 25.08 3.43
C GLU A 549 24.26 25.56 2.29
N MET A 550 23.60 26.69 2.45
CA MET A 550 22.74 27.27 1.39
C MET A 550 23.55 27.80 0.23
N ARG A 551 24.71 28.40 0.48
CA ARG A 551 25.66 28.83 -0.54
C ARG A 551 26.12 27.67 -1.42
N THR A 552 26.50 26.56 -0.79
CA THR A 552 26.87 25.32 -1.47
C THR A 552 25.69 24.76 -2.29
N TYR A 553 24.52 24.69 -1.69
CA TYR A 553 23.32 24.14 -2.35
C TYR A 553 22.90 24.93 -3.58
N VAL A 554 22.94 26.27 -3.51
CA VAL A 554 22.66 27.16 -4.64
C VAL A 554 23.74 26.99 -5.73
N GLY A 555 25.02 26.91 -5.33
CA GLY A 555 26.14 26.72 -6.24
C GLY A 555 26.06 25.40 -7.03
N GLU A 556 25.74 24.30 -6.39
CA GLU A 556 25.56 22.98 -7.02
C GLU A 556 24.46 22.98 -8.11
N ARG A 557 23.47 23.88 -8.01
CA ARG A 557 22.40 24.07 -8.98
C ARG A 557 22.74 25.08 -10.06
N GLY A 558 23.95 25.63 -10.07
CA GLY A 558 24.40 26.63 -11.02
C GLY A 558 23.90 28.05 -10.73
N GLY A 559 23.46 28.31 -9.48
CA GLY A 559 23.15 29.67 -9.01
C GLY A 559 24.34 30.34 -8.37
N VAL A 560 24.17 31.60 -7.99
CA VAL A 560 25.19 32.41 -7.28
C VAL A 560 24.54 32.98 -6.02
N PHE A 561 25.21 32.81 -4.86
CA PHE A 561 24.73 33.31 -3.57
C PHE A 561 25.53 34.53 -3.12
N HIS A 562 24.83 35.62 -2.81
CA HIS A 562 25.39 36.88 -2.35
C HIS A 562 24.89 37.22 -0.96
N ALA A 563 25.73 37.79 -0.13
CA ALA A 563 25.34 38.44 1.13
C ALA A 563 24.99 39.92 0.86
N GLY A 564 23.86 40.37 1.44
CA GLY A 564 23.42 41.76 1.33
C GLY A 564 22.63 42.09 0.07
N PRO A 565 22.31 43.36 -0.17
CA PRO A 565 21.47 43.83 -1.28
C PRO A 565 22.19 43.75 -2.64
N ILE A 566 21.37 43.90 -3.71
CA ILE A 566 21.91 44.04 -5.08
C ILE A 566 22.79 45.31 -5.17
N GLY A 567 24.00 45.14 -5.66
CA GLY A 567 24.87 46.26 -6.08
C GLY A 567 24.56 46.63 -7.53
N ASP A 568 25.63 46.67 -8.36
CA ASP A 568 25.48 46.93 -9.79
C ASP A 568 24.91 45.68 -10.50
N ARG A 569 23.67 45.77 -10.97
CA ARG A 569 23.00 44.69 -11.71
C ARG A 569 23.71 44.38 -13.04
N ALA A 570 24.36 45.39 -13.67
CA ALA A 570 25.07 45.16 -14.91
C ALA A 570 26.32 44.27 -14.76
N ALA A 571 26.84 44.18 -13.56
CA ALA A 571 28.01 43.33 -13.26
C ALA A 571 27.63 41.85 -12.96
N LEU A 572 26.34 41.50 -12.92
CA LEU A 572 25.90 40.14 -12.67
C LEU A 572 26.06 39.27 -13.92
N GLU A 573 26.42 37.99 -13.68
CA GLU A 573 26.58 37.00 -14.76
C GLU A 573 25.22 36.68 -15.37
N LYS A 574 25.05 36.92 -16.67
CA LYS A 574 23.83 36.67 -17.43
C LYS A 574 23.53 35.16 -17.53
N GLY A 575 22.24 34.82 -17.63
CA GLY A 575 21.76 33.44 -17.71
C GLY A 575 21.87 32.66 -16.39
N ARG A 576 22.30 33.32 -15.30
CA ARG A 576 22.36 32.73 -13.95
C ARG A 576 21.28 33.29 -13.05
N ILE A 577 21.02 32.57 -11.97
CA ILE A 577 20.10 32.96 -10.89
C ILE A 577 20.94 33.36 -9.69
N HIS A 578 20.83 34.63 -9.30
CA HIS A 578 21.58 35.24 -8.21
C HIS A 578 20.68 35.40 -6.99
N PHE A 579 21.04 34.79 -5.88
CA PHE A 579 20.32 34.88 -4.61
C PHE A 579 20.98 35.89 -3.70
N PHE A 580 20.20 36.86 -3.22
CA PHE A 580 20.65 37.94 -2.37
C PHE A 580 20.08 37.78 -0.97
N TYR A 581 20.90 37.42 0.00
CA TYR A 581 20.52 37.14 1.36
C TYR A 581 20.55 38.40 2.22
N GLN A 582 19.37 38.80 2.71
CA GLN A 582 19.20 40.01 3.52
C GLN A 582 18.39 39.70 4.77
N PRO A 583 18.99 39.06 5.80
CA PRO A 583 18.25 38.55 6.97
C PRO A 583 17.68 39.65 7.88
N ASN A 584 18.13 40.89 7.70
CA ASN A 584 17.76 41.99 8.57
C ASN A 584 16.56 42.81 8.06
N LEU A 585 16.00 42.47 6.92
CA LEU A 585 14.77 43.10 6.42
C LEU A 585 13.57 42.62 7.24
N SER A 586 12.86 43.54 7.86
CA SER A 586 11.82 43.20 8.83
C SER A 586 10.53 44.01 8.67
N THR A 587 10.62 45.28 8.34
CA THR A 587 9.48 46.20 8.28
C THR A 587 9.18 46.65 6.85
N GLU A 588 7.96 47.14 6.62
CA GLU A 588 7.56 47.69 5.31
C GLU A 588 8.50 48.79 4.84
N ALA A 589 8.94 49.66 5.74
CA ALA A 589 9.85 50.76 5.43
C ALA A 589 11.24 50.28 4.94
N GLU A 590 11.68 49.11 5.38
CA GLU A 590 12.95 48.49 4.96
C GLU A 590 12.83 47.71 3.67
N ILE A 591 11.71 47.04 3.44
CA ILE A 591 11.48 46.13 2.31
C ILE A 591 11.01 46.87 1.07
N LEU A 592 10.04 47.77 1.19
CA LEU A 592 9.39 48.42 0.03
C LEU A 592 10.36 49.17 -0.91
N PRO A 593 11.34 49.92 -0.40
CA PRO A 593 12.28 50.63 -1.27
C PRO A 593 13.14 49.70 -2.19
N GLN A 594 13.23 48.42 -1.79
CA GLN A 594 14.00 47.39 -2.51
C GLN A 594 13.14 46.50 -3.42
N THR A 595 11.81 46.58 -3.31
CA THR A 595 10.91 45.61 -3.97
C THR A 595 9.77 46.25 -4.77
N ASP A 596 9.59 47.55 -4.71
CA ASP A 596 8.46 48.25 -5.32
C ASP A 596 8.55 48.43 -6.84
N LYS A 597 9.74 48.21 -7.42
CA LYS A 597 10.03 48.40 -8.86
C LYS A 597 10.48 47.13 -9.56
N GLY A 598 10.28 45.96 -8.95
CA GLY A 598 10.73 44.69 -9.50
C GLY A 598 12.27 44.53 -9.51
N GLN A 599 12.95 45.10 -8.52
CA GLN A 599 14.40 44.99 -8.36
C GLN A 599 14.86 43.54 -8.19
N TYR A 600 14.00 42.70 -7.66
CA TYR A 600 14.17 41.27 -7.61
C TYR A 600 13.12 40.54 -8.44
N ASP A 601 13.54 39.54 -9.21
CA ASP A 601 12.66 38.75 -10.06
C ASP A 601 11.78 37.81 -9.23
N ALA A 602 12.27 37.30 -8.08
CA ALA A 602 11.57 36.40 -7.18
C ALA A 602 11.98 36.59 -5.72
N LEU A 603 11.22 35.96 -4.81
CA LEU A 603 11.39 36.07 -3.37
C LEU A 603 11.34 34.72 -2.67
N ILE A 604 12.18 34.54 -1.65
CA ILE A 604 12.03 33.50 -0.62
C ILE A 604 11.95 34.18 0.74
N ALA A 605 10.89 33.87 1.49
CA ALA A 605 10.70 34.38 2.86
C ALA A 605 10.10 33.32 3.78
N ALA A 606 10.36 33.42 5.08
CA ALA A 606 9.70 32.56 6.09
C ALA A 606 8.71 33.38 6.94
N ALA A 607 9.16 34.36 7.70
CA ALA A 607 8.35 35.16 8.61
C ALA A 607 8.14 36.60 8.16
N THR A 608 9.06 37.16 7.36
CA THR A 608 9.05 38.56 6.97
C THR A 608 7.76 38.95 6.23
N PHE A 609 7.18 40.09 6.64
CA PHE A 609 6.02 40.68 5.96
C PHE A 609 6.42 41.27 4.62
N ILE A 610 5.74 40.90 3.57
CA ILE A 610 5.96 41.42 2.21
C ILE A 610 4.84 42.41 1.85
N PRO A 611 5.13 43.71 1.70
CA PRO A 611 4.14 44.72 1.41
C PRO A 611 3.39 44.48 0.10
N LYS A 612 2.13 44.97 0.04
CA LYS A 612 1.28 44.81 -1.15
C LYS A 612 1.87 45.47 -2.39
N ALA A 613 2.59 46.59 -2.21
CA ALA A 613 3.22 47.34 -3.30
C ALA A 613 4.51 46.68 -3.84
N SER A 614 5.01 45.61 -3.21
CA SER A 614 6.16 44.88 -3.73
C SER A 614 5.82 44.16 -5.04
N VAL A 615 6.81 44.05 -5.93
CA VAL A 615 6.67 43.43 -7.26
C VAL A 615 7.74 42.39 -7.47
N PHE A 616 7.31 41.11 -7.75
CA PHE A 616 8.20 39.98 -8.02
C PHE A 616 7.70 39.26 -9.28
N PRO A 617 8.25 39.55 -10.48
CA PRO A 617 7.75 38.98 -11.75
C PRO A 617 7.67 37.45 -11.85
N PHE A 618 8.51 36.74 -11.13
CA PHE A 618 8.50 35.25 -11.05
C PHE A 618 7.92 34.70 -9.77
N GLY A 619 7.33 35.56 -8.92
CA GLY A 619 6.62 35.12 -7.75
C GLY A 619 7.44 34.96 -6.49
N GLY A 620 6.89 34.22 -5.53
CA GLY A 620 7.51 34.03 -4.24
C GLY A 620 7.22 32.68 -3.60
N VAL A 621 8.12 32.28 -2.71
CA VAL A 621 8.00 31.04 -1.92
C VAL A 621 8.08 31.39 -0.45
N ARG A 622 7.02 31.05 0.28
CA ARG A 622 7.05 31.08 1.75
C ARG A 622 7.47 29.73 2.30
N ILE A 623 8.50 29.73 3.12
CA ILE A 623 8.88 28.51 3.86
C ILE A 623 7.84 28.25 4.96
N GLY A 624 7.28 27.06 4.96
CA GLY A 624 6.19 26.66 5.84
C GLY A 624 4.83 26.62 5.16
N ALA A 625 3.76 26.51 5.93
CA ALA A 625 2.43 26.24 5.39
C ALA A 625 1.59 27.50 5.07
N GLY A 626 1.86 28.61 5.73
CA GLY A 626 1.08 29.85 5.61
C GLY A 626 1.61 30.78 4.51
N THR A 627 0.78 31.70 4.04
CA THR A 627 1.15 32.76 3.09
C THR A 627 0.69 34.13 3.57
N GLY A 628 0.20 34.25 4.81
CA GLY A 628 -0.40 35.48 5.31
C GLY A 628 0.50 36.72 5.38
N ASN A 629 1.83 36.51 5.40
CA ASN A 629 2.80 37.61 5.38
C ASN A 629 3.29 37.97 3.96
N MET A 630 2.73 37.36 2.92
CA MET A 630 3.15 37.50 1.53
C MET A 630 2.07 38.26 0.76
N GLY A 631 2.17 39.60 0.74
CA GLY A 631 1.13 40.47 0.20
C GLY A 631 1.46 41.13 -1.13
N SER A 632 2.43 40.66 -1.92
CA SER A 632 2.88 41.31 -3.16
C SER A 632 1.74 41.52 -4.15
N ALA A 633 1.79 42.65 -4.89
CA ALA A 633 0.88 42.93 -6.01
C ALA A 633 0.99 41.89 -7.13
N SER A 634 2.13 41.22 -7.27
CA SER A 634 2.36 40.22 -8.31
C SER A 634 1.43 39.02 -8.21
N TRP A 635 0.96 38.66 -7.05
CA TRP A 635 0.05 37.55 -6.82
C TRP A 635 -1.32 37.94 -6.24
N GLY A 636 -1.68 39.25 -6.30
CA GLY A 636 -3.01 39.70 -5.97
C GLY A 636 -3.37 39.78 -4.48
N GLY A 637 -2.36 39.78 -3.60
CA GLY A 637 -2.52 39.82 -2.16
C GLY A 637 -2.08 38.52 -1.47
N GLY A 638 -2.15 38.48 -0.12
CA GLY A 638 -1.54 37.45 0.72
C GLY A 638 -1.93 36.00 0.45
N ASN A 639 -3.05 35.78 -0.21
CA ASN A 639 -3.53 34.40 -0.49
C ASN A 639 -3.32 33.93 -1.93
N GLY A 640 -2.71 34.75 -2.79
CA GLY A 640 -2.50 34.42 -4.20
C GLY A 640 -3.80 34.35 -5.03
N GLU A 641 -4.79 35.14 -4.70
CA GLU A 641 -6.07 35.21 -5.40
C GLU A 641 -5.99 36.08 -6.62
N GLY A 642 -5.36 35.60 -7.66
CA GLY A 642 -5.16 36.34 -8.90
C GLY A 642 -3.87 37.19 -8.89
N GLY A 643 -3.20 37.30 -9.99
CA GLY A 643 -1.93 37.98 -10.18
C GLY A 643 -1.15 37.35 -11.32
N GLU A 644 -0.07 38.02 -11.74
CA GLU A 644 0.73 37.59 -12.89
C GLU A 644 1.84 36.58 -12.51
N ALA A 645 2.14 36.45 -11.23
CA ALA A 645 3.21 35.57 -10.73
C ALA A 645 2.71 34.56 -9.68
N PRO A 646 3.28 33.36 -9.61
CA PRO A 646 2.83 32.33 -8.68
C PRO A 646 3.28 32.63 -7.25
N LEU A 647 2.39 32.34 -6.28
CA LEU A 647 2.70 32.26 -4.87
C LEU A 647 2.75 30.78 -4.45
N MET A 648 3.88 30.37 -3.89
CA MET A 648 4.15 28.98 -3.49
C MET A 648 4.48 28.88 -2.02
N ASN A 649 4.47 27.66 -1.49
CA ASN A 649 4.97 27.36 -0.15
C ASN A 649 5.66 25.99 -0.06
N THR A 650 6.22 25.69 1.13
CA THR A 650 6.85 24.40 1.47
C THR A 650 6.05 23.70 2.59
N PRO A 651 4.87 23.13 2.27
CA PRO A 651 3.96 22.64 3.31
C PRO A 651 4.46 21.37 4.01
N GLY A 652 4.18 21.28 5.30
CA GLY A 652 4.40 20.06 6.09
C GLY A 652 5.81 19.87 6.66
N ILE A 653 6.79 20.63 6.23
CA ILE A 653 8.20 20.44 6.61
C ILE A 653 8.41 20.65 8.12
N ASN A 654 7.85 21.70 8.68
CA ASN A 654 7.95 22.05 10.11
C ASN A 654 6.78 21.56 10.97
N SER A 655 5.85 20.79 10.41
CA SER A 655 4.60 20.43 11.10
C SER A 655 4.81 19.65 12.40
N ARG A 656 5.77 18.74 12.40
CA ARG A 656 6.10 17.96 13.61
C ARG A 656 6.78 18.80 14.67
N ALA A 657 7.67 19.69 14.30
CA ALA A 657 8.33 20.60 15.23
C ALA A 657 7.30 21.48 15.95
N THR A 658 6.40 22.12 15.17
CA THR A 658 5.32 22.95 15.74
C THR A 658 4.37 22.14 16.64
N ALA A 659 3.99 20.92 16.21
CA ALA A 659 3.12 20.05 17.01
C ALA A 659 3.77 19.63 18.34
N GLN A 660 5.08 19.33 18.35
CA GLN A 660 5.83 19.01 19.56
C GLN A 660 5.96 20.22 20.48
N MET A 661 6.15 21.42 19.93
CA MET A 661 6.16 22.64 20.72
C MET A 661 4.79 22.95 21.34
N ALA A 662 3.69 22.72 20.62
CA ALA A 662 2.34 22.84 21.18
C ALA A 662 2.14 21.85 22.34
N MET A 663 2.55 20.60 22.19
CA MET A 663 2.51 19.61 23.28
C MET A 663 3.41 20.00 24.45
N LYS A 664 4.60 20.57 24.20
CA LYS A 664 5.49 21.08 25.27
C LYS A 664 4.80 22.19 26.07
N ALA A 665 4.10 23.11 25.39
CA ALA A 665 3.36 24.16 26.08
C ALA A 665 2.23 23.59 26.97
N ILE A 666 1.52 22.56 26.49
CA ILE A 666 0.49 21.86 27.26
C ILE A 666 1.13 21.15 28.48
N LEU A 667 2.20 20.38 28.26
CA LEU A 667 2.89 19.59 29.28
C LEU A 667 3.62 20.45 30.32
N LYS A 668 3.87 21.72 30.03
CA LYS A 668 4.41 22.69 31.00
C LYS A 668 3.40 23.00 32.09
N VAL A 669 2.12 22.90 31.77
CA VAL A 669 1.03 23.30 32.67
C VAL A 669 0.25 22.09 33.20
N VAL A 670 0.10 21.04 32.40
CA VAL A 670 -0.66 19.83 32.75
C VAL A 670 0.17 18.57 32.46
N PRO A 671 0.45 17.73 33.43
CA PRO A 671 0.14 17.83 34.85
C PRO A 671 0.99 18.90 35.56
N ASP A 672 0.34 19.67 36.43
CA ASP A 672 1.00 20.72 37.19
C ASP A 672 1.75 20.09 38.38
N LEU A 673 2.99 19.69 38.17
CA LEU A 673 3.88 19.25 39.23
C LEU A 673 4.95 20.33 39.45
N PRO A 674 5.04 20.91 40.63
CA PRO A 674 6.04 21.97 40.93
C PRO A 674 7.44 21.35 41.09
N VAL A 675 8.01 20.91 39.96
CA VAL A 675 9.29 20.14 39.91
C VAL A 675 10.43 20.85 40.60
N ASP A 676 10.60 22.16 40.32
CA ASP A 676 11.71 22.94 40.90
C ASP A 676 11.60 23.06 42.40
N ARG A 677 10.37 23.27 42.89
CA ARG A 677 10.12 23.35 44.36
C ARG A 677 10.37 22.02 45.04
N LEU A 678 9.82 20.94 44.47
CA LEU A 678 10.06 19.58 44.98
C LEU A 678 11.53 19.21 44.95
N HIS A 679 12.26 19.53 43.87
CA HIS A 679 13.67 19.32 43.72
C HIS A 679 14.46 20.05 44.86
N GLN A 680 14.12 21.34 45.07
CA GLN A 680 14.79 22.13 46.15
C GLN A 680 14.52 21.56 47.53
N MET A 681 13.30 21.13 47.84
CA MET A 681 12.94 20.50 49.11
C MET A 681 13.70 19.19 49.33
N VAL A 682 13.72 18.30 48.29
CA VAL A 682 14.44 17.02 48.36
C VAL A 682 15.95 17.21 48.48
N ALA A 683 16.52 18.12 47.66
CA ALA A 683 17.95 18.41 47.68
C ALA A 683 18.44 18.96 49.03
N LYS A 684 17.58 19.68 49.76
CA LYS A 684 17.86 20.18 51.12
C LYS A 684 17.57 19.17 52.22
N GLY A 685 16.98 18.02 51.91
CA GLY A 685 16.53 17.08 52.93
C GLY A 685 15.24 17.51 53.68
N ASP A 686 14.53 18.51 53.17
CA ASP A 686 13.31 19.08 53.75
C ASP A 686 12.02 18.42 53.28
N PHE A 687 12.11 17.20 52.71
CA PHE A 687 10.96 16.48 52.17
C PHE A 687 10.84 15.08 52.75
N ASP A 688 9.67 14.78 53.31
CA ASP A 688 9.26 13.44 53.73
C ASP A 688 8.14 12.94 52.81
N THR A 689 8.44 11.90 52.01
CA THR A 689 7.53 11.35 51.02
C THR A 689 6.20 10.89 51.64
N GLY A 690 6.27 10.20 52.80
CA GLY A 690 5.07 9.66 53.47
C GLY A 690 4.12 10.74 54.03
N ARG A 691 4.67 11.88 54.43
CA ARG A 691 3.91 12.97 55.06
C ARG A 691 3.49 14.06 54.06
N GLN A 692 4.36 14.41 53.13
CA GLN A 692 4.27 15.65 52.36
C GLN A 692 3.78 15.43 50.92
N LEU A 693 4.01 14.22 50.29
CA LEU A 693 3.67 13.99 48.89
C LEU A 693 2.18 14.19 48.60
N LYS A 694 1.28 13.86 49.50
CA LYS A 694 -0.17 14.08 49.40
C LYS A 694 -0.56 15.57 49.22
N ASN A 695 0.34 16.50 49.52
CA ASN A 695 0.11 17.95 49.36
C ASN A 695 0.42 18.43 47.92
N PHE A 696 0.83 17.53 47.04
CA PHE A 696 1.16 17.82 45.63
C PHE A 696 0.31 16.96 44.68
N PRO A 697 -1.01 17.05 44.76
CA PRO A 697 -1.86 16.33 43.83
C PRO A 697 -1.67 16.85 42.41
N THR A 698 -1.48 15.98 41.47
CA THR A 698 -1.38 16.32 40.05
C THR A 698 -2.42 15.55 39.23
N ALA A 699 -2.84 16.10 38.11
CA ALA A 699 -3.77 15.45 37.20
C ALA A 699 -3.10 15.24 35.84
N LYS A 700 -3.16 14.03 35.35
CA LYS A 700 -2.60 13.65 34.04
C LYS A 700 -3.48 14.12 32.87
N LEU A 701 -2.93 14.04 31.66
CA LEU A 701 -3.68 14.38 30.43
C LEU A 701 -4.73 13.32 30.04
N GLU A 702 -4.52 12.06 30.46
CA GLU A 702 -5.44 10.96 30.17
C GLU A 702 -6.88 11.27 30.60
N GLY A 703 -7.81 11.09 29.67
CA GLY A 703 -9.24 11.34 29.90
C GLY A 703 -9.68 12.81 29.75
N ARG A 704 -8.73 13.78 29.73
CA ARG A 704 -9.03 15.20 29.47
C ARG A 704 -9.38 15.43 28.01
N LYS A 705 -10.16 16.48 27.74
CA LYS A 705 -10.57 16.86 26.39
C LYS A 705 -9.64 17.95 25.83
N ILE A 706 -9.12 17.72 24.62
CA ILE A 706 -8.47 18.75 23.83
C ILE A 706 -9.36 19.13 22.63
N ALA A 707 -9.60 20.43 22.46
CA ALA A 707 -10.16 21.01 21.26
C ALA A 707 -9.04 21.44 20.33
N ILE A 708 -9.11 21.05 19.06
CA ILE A 708 -8.15 21.43 18.02
C ILE A 708 -8.90 22.20 16.95
N LEU A 709 -8.52 23.46 16.73
CA LEU A 709 -9.04 24.24 15.63
C LEU A 709 -8.10 24.11 14.43
N GLY A 710 -8.55 23.41 13.40
CA GLY A 710 -7.79 23.13 12.20
C GLY A 710 -7.30 21.68 12.09
N TYR A 711 -7.46 21.09 10.89
CA TYR A 711 -7.03 19.72 10.59
C TYR A 711 -6.09 19.69 9.39
N GLY A 712 -5.15 20.63 9.38
CA GLY A 712 -4.01 20.66 8.47
C GLY A 712 -2.86 19.77 8.97
N ASN A 713 -1.68 19.94 8.39
CA ASN A 713 -0.51 19.12 8.74
C ASN A 713 -0.16 19.19 10.24
N ILE A 714 -0.21 20.40 10.84
CA ILE A 714 0.12 20.59 12.26
C ILE A 714 -0.99 20.03 13.15
N GLY A 715 -2.25 20.41 12.91
CA GLY A 715 -3.38 19.97 13.73
C GLY A 715 -3.55 18.46 13.78
N ARG A 716 -3.26 17.77 12.67
CA ARG A 716 -3.24 16.28 12.63
C ARG A 716 -2.14 15.67 13.48
N GLU A 717 -0.94 16.24 13.47
CA GLU A 717 0.17 15.75 14.32
C GLU A 717 -0.15 16.00 15.80
N VAL A 718 -0.71 17.17 16.17
CA VAL A 718 -1.18 17.44 17.54
C VAL A 718 -2.28 16.47 17.95
N ALA A 719 -3.25 16.18 17.09
CA ALA A 719 -4.33 15.23 17.38
C ALA A 719 -3.79 13.82 17.68
N LYS A 720 -2.82 13.36 16.90
CA LYS A 720 -2.16 12.06 17.12
C LYS A 720 -1.38 12.00 18.43
N LEU A 721 -0.63 13.08 18.72
CA LEU A 721 0.12 13.19 19.99
C LEU A 721 -0.85 13.22 21.18
N ALA A 722 -1.88 14.05 21.14
CA ALA A 722 -2.90 14.14 22.19
C ALA A 722 -3.59 12.78 22.44
N LYS A 723 -3.94 12.05 21.37
CA LYS A 723 -4.49 10.69 21.46
C LYS A 723 -3.52 9.72 22.12
N ALA A 724 -2.22 9.83 21.80
CA ALA A 724 -1.18 9.00 22.43
C ALA A 724 -1.02 9.27 23.93
N PHE A 725 -1.32 10.50 24.38
CA PHE A 725 -1.41 10.86 25.81
C PHE A 725 -2.75 10.48 26.44
N GLY A 726 -3.65 9.78 25.73
CA GLY A 726 -4.94 9.34 26.25
C GLY A 726 -6.01 10.43 26.33
N MET A 727 -5.84 11.55 25.63
CA MET A 727 -6.82 12.64 25.60
C MET A 727 -8.00 12.33 24.67
N LYS A 728 -9.15 12.88 24.98
CA LYS A 728 -10.33 12.92 24.08
C LYS A 728 -10.15 14.10 23.12
N VAL A 729 -10.09 13.82 21.84
CA VAL A 729 -9.78 14.82 20.82
C VAL A 729 -11.03 15.24 20.07
N ALA A 730 -11.37 16.54 20.12
CA ALA A 730 -12.41 17.17 19.32
C ALA A 730 -11.80 18.15 18.33
N ILE A 731 -12.19 18.07 17.06
CA ILE A 731 -11.56 18.82 15.98
C ILE A 731 -12.59 19.64 15.21
N TYR A 732 -12.40 20.94 15.18
CA TYR A 732 -13.10 21.83 14.26
C TYR A 732 -12.28 21.99 12.99
N ALA A 733 -12.90 21.70 11.86
CA ALA A 733 -12.30 21.87 10.54
C ALA A 733 -13.40 22.06 9.49
N ARG A 734 -13.00 22.39 8.28
CA ARG A 734 -13.95 22.46 7.16
C ARG A 734 -14.70 21.13 7.01
N GLN A 735 -15.99 21.19 6.79
CA GLN A 735 -16.90 20.04 6.74
C GLN A 735 -16.41 18.91 5.83
N ARG A 736 -15.70 19.23 4.76
CA ARG A 736 -15.09 18.23 3.86
C ARG A 736 -14.10 17.28 4.54
N HIS A 737 -13.58 17.62 5.73
CA HIS A 737 -12.66 16.78 6.49
C HIS A 737 -13.37 15.89 7.52
N GLN A 738 -14.68 16.01 7.68
CA GLN A 738 -15.45 15.28 8.70
C GLN A 738 -15.21 13.76 8.63
N GLY A 739 -15.45 13.15 7.46
CA GLY A 739 -15.28 11.70 7.29
C GLY A 739 -13.86 11.24 7.58
N TRP A 740 -12.88 12.09 7.29
CA TRP A 740 -11.49 11.78 7.58
C TRP A 740 -11.18 11.83 9.07
N ILE A 741 -11.62 12.90 9.75
CA ILE A 741 -11.47 13.09 11.19
C ILE A 741 -12.10 11.92 11.96
N GLU A 742 -13.33 11.56 11.60
CA GLU A 742 -14.07 10.46 12.23
C GLU A 742 -13.42 9.09 11.94
N SER A 743 -12.86 8.89 10.75
CA SER A 743 -12.14 7.64 10.40
C SER A 743 -10.85 7.43 11.19
N GLU A 744 -10.20 8.52 11.63
CA GLU A 744 -9.01 8.47 12.50
C GLU A 744 -9.40 8.33 14.00
N GLY A 745 -10.70 8.26 14.29
CA GLY A 745 -11.25 8.06 15.63
C GLY A 745 -11.26 9.32 16.49
N PHE A 746 -11.44 10.49 15.86
CA PHE A 746 -11.60 11.78 16.50
C PHE A 746 -13.06 12.27 16.41
N TYR A 747 -13.46 13.16 17.31
CA TYR A 747 -14.76 13.81 17.22
C TYR A 747 -14.69 15.01 16.27
N TYR A 748 -15.53 15.04 15.25
CA TYR A 748 -15.69 16.20 14.39
C TYR A 748 -16.64 17.21 15.03
N ALA A 749 -16.17 18.41 15.24
CA ALA A 749 -16.97 19.53 15.76
C ALA A 749 -17.46 20.43 14.61
N ALA A 750 -18.74 20.79 14.63
CA ALA A 750 -19.35 21.59 13.59
C ALA A 750 -19.00 23.09 13.70
N SER A 751 -18.56 23.54 14.88
CA SER A 751 -18.15 24.91 15.13
C SER A 751 -16.99 24.99 16.12
N PRO A 752 -16.27 26.12 16.23
CA PRO A 752 -15.25 26.33 17.25
C PRO A 752 -15.81 26.15 18.67
N VAL A 753 -17.02 26.63 18.93
CA VAL A 753 -17.71 26.49 20.22
C VAL A 753 -18.01 25.04 20.55
N ASP A 754 -18.48 24.26 19.57
CA ASP A 754 -18.71 22.81 19.72
C ASP A 754 -17.40 22.06 20.07
N ALA A 755 -16.31 22.38 19.40
CA ALA A 755 -14.99 21.80 19.74
C ALA A 755 -14.59 22.16 21.18
N ALA A 756 -14.71 23.43 21.56
CA ALA A 756 -14.28 23.98 22.84
C ALA A 756 -15.17 23.56 24.02
N THR A 757 -16.42 23.16 23.78
CA THR A 757 -17.36 22.79 24.83
C THR A 757 -16.80 21.70 25.75
N GLY A 758 -16.57 22.03 27.03
CA GLY A 758 -16.01 21.12 28.00
C GLY A 758 -14.54 20.69 27.72
N ALA A 759 -13.80 21.48 26.95
CA ALA A 759 -12.39 21.21 26.69
C ALA A 759 -11.50 21.74 27.82
N ASP A 760 -10.49 20.95 28.20
CA ASP A 760 -9.45 21.34 29.15
C ASP A 760 -8.27 22.03 28.45
N VAL A 761 -8.13 21.79 27.14
CA VAL A 761 -7.08 22.39 26.31
C VAL A 761 -7.69 22.82 24.97
N LEU A 762 -7.33 24.03 24.52
CA LEU A 762 -7.60 24.51 23.16
C LEU A 762 -6.27 24.71 22.43
N SER A 763 -6.08 24.03 21.31
CA SER A 763 -4.90 24.15 20.44
C SER A 763 -5.32 24.64 19.05
N ILE A 764 -4.71 25.74 18.61
CA ILE A 764 -5.15 26.48 17.43
C ILE A 764 -4.15 26.27 16.30
N HIS A 765 -4.65 25.78 15.14
CA HIS A 765 -3.88 25.44 13.92
C HIS A 765 -4.70 25.73 12.66
N ILE A 766 -5.34 26.91 12.61
CA ILE A 766 -6.07 27.40 11.43
C ILE A 766 -5.46 28.70 10.94
N GLY A 767 -5.32 28.83 9.62
CA GLY A 767 -4.87 30.08 9.00
C GLY A 767 -5.94 31.19 9.11
N LEU A 768 -5.57 32.40 8.75
CA LEU A 768 -6.42 33.58 8.80
C LEU A 768 -7.67 33.54 7.91
N GLY A 769 -7.71 32.62 6.94
CA GLY A 769 -8.83 32.54 5.99
C GLY A 769 -8.74 33.59 4.88
N ARG A 770 -9.88 33.99 4.32
CA ARG A 770 -9.95 35.00 3.27
C ARG A 770 -9.86 36.39 3.87
N LEU A 771 -9.12 37.29 3.18
CA LEU A 771 -9.13 38.70 3.46
C LEU A 771 -10.38 39.32 2.82
N ASP A 772 -11.21 39.99 3.61
CA ASP A 772 -12.24 40.85 3.09
C ASP A 772 -11.61 42.17 2.62
N ALA A 773 -11.64 42.41 1.31
CA ALA A 773 -11.02 43.58 0.71
C ALA A 773 -11.68 44.91 1.11
N ALA A 774 -12.96 44.90 1.52
CA ALA A 774 -13.69 46.09 1.92
C ALA A 774 -13.39 46.52 3.36
N THR A 775 -13.20 45.54 4.25
CA THR A 775 -12.96 45.79 5.68
C THR A 775 -11.48 45.64 6.07
N GLY A 776 -10.66 44.99 5.25
CA GLY A 776 -9.28 44.68 5.57
C GLY A 776 -9.12 43.59 6.67
N VAL A 777 -10.19 42.86 7.01
CA VAL A 777 -10.21 41.87 8.09
C VAL A 777 -10.24 40.46 7.51
N TYR A 778 -9.47 39.57 8.10
CA TYR A 778 -9.47 38.16 7.71
C TYR A 778 -10.66 37.40 8.32
N SER A 779 -11.23 36.46 7.58
CA SER A 779 -12.43 35.72 7.98
C SER A 779 -12.31 34.89 9.27
N ASN A 780 -11.08 34.56 9.68
CA ASN A 780 -10.81 33.83 10.93
C ASN A 780 -10.21 34.73 12.02
N ALA A 781 -10.09 36.05 11.80
CA ALA A 781 -9.64 36.95 12.84
C ALA A 781 -10.68 36.99 13.99
N GLY A 782 -10.21 36.83 15.22
CA GLY A 782 -11.05 36.81 16.42
C GLY A 782 -12.01 35.64 16.52
N VAL A 783 -11.82 34.55 15.74
CA VAL A 783 -12.69 33.37 15.79
C VAL A 783 -12.68 32.69 17.17
N VAL A 784 -11.62 32.87 17.94
CA VAL A 784 -11.53 32.46 19.35
C VAL A 784 -11.90 33.68 20.20
N ASP A 785 -13.16 33.79 20.39
CA ASP A 785 -13.83 34.90 21.12
C ASP A 785 -14.29 34.50 22.53
N THR A 786 -15.07 35.36 23.16
CA THR A 786 -15.66 35.12 24.51
C THR A 786 -16.58 33.90 24.55
N GLN A 787 -17.24 33.54 23.45
CA GLN A 787 -18.13 32.37 23.40
C GLN A 787 -17.30 31.07 23.36
N VAL A 788 -16.26 31.05 22.54
CA VAL A 788 -15.35 29.87 22.44
C VAL A 788 -14.63 29.66 23.78
N LEU A 789 -14.04 30.71 24.35
CA LEU A 789 -13.34 30.60 25.65
C LEU A 789 -14.30 30.27 26.77
N GLY A 790 -15.52 30.85 26.79
CA GLY A 790 -16.55 30.56 27.75
C GLY A 790 -17.06 29.11 27.74
N ALA A 791 -17.02 28.43 26.62
CA ALA A 791 -17.43 27.03 26.46
C ALA A 791 -16.44 26.01 27.04
N MET A 792 -15.21 26.40 27.29
CA MET A 792 -14.18 25.53 27.87
C MET A 792 -14.42 25.24 29.35
N ASN A 793 -13.71 24.30 29.92
CA ASN A 793 -13.67 24.06 31.35
C ASN A 793 -12.95 25.20 32.08
N ASP A 794 -13.32 25.47 33.36
CA ASP A 794 -12.61 26.44 34.20
C ASP A 794 -11.17 25.95 34.45
N GLY A 795 -10.22 26.86 34.37
CA GLY A 795 -8.80 26.53 34.49
C GLY A 795 -8.18 25.86 33.24
N ALA A 796 -8.80 26.02 32.09
CA ALA A 796 -8.31 25.44 30.83
C ALA A 796 -7.01 26.10 30.33
N VAL A 797 -6.34 25.45 29.39
CA VAL A 797 -5.10 25.88 28.74
C VAL A 797 -5.36 26.23 27.28
N LEU A 798 -4.86 27.39 26.83
CA LEU A 798 -4.94 27.82 25.46
C LEU A 798 -3.52 27.79 24.84
N VAL A 799 -3.38 27.20 23.64
CA VAL A 799 -2.15 27.23 22.85
C VAL A 799 -2.48 27.70 21.44
N ASN A 800 -1.95 28.85 21.06
CA ASN A 800 -2.07 29.40 19.71
C ASN A 800 -0.68 29.49 19.08
N TYR A 801 -0.28 28.44 18.35
CA TYR A 801 0.97 28.39 17.60
C TYR A 801 0.70 28.44 16.08
N ASP A 802 -0.22 29.34 15.68
CA ASP A 802 -0.54 29.64 14.28
C ASP A 802 -0.53 31.17 14.09
N ARG A 803 -1.65 31.82 13.91
CA ARG A 803 -1.76 33.28 13.68
C ARG A 803 -2.30 33.99 14.92
N GLY A 804 -1.60 35.05 15.34
CA GLY A 804 -1.98 35.81 16.52
C GLY A 804 -3.40 36.38 16.44
N GLU A 805 -3.81 36.85 15.30
CA GLU A 805 -5.11 37.46 15.04
C GLU A 805 -6.31 36.51 15.21
N VAL A 806 -6.10 35.21 15.25
CA VAL A 806 -7.17 34.19 15.41
C VAL A 806 -7.82 34.29 16.79
N VAL A 807 -7.08 34.73 17.81
CA VAL A 807 -7.58 34.90 19.19
C VAL A 807 -7.90 36.38 19.42
N ASP A 808 -9.10 36.67 19.90
CA ASP A 808 -9.44 37.99 20.36
C ASP A 808 -8.69 38.29 21.67
N ALA A 809 -7.78 39.27 21.64
CA ALA A 809 -6.95 39.60 22.77
C ALA A 809 -7.76 40.14 23.97
N ALA A 810 -8.89 40.85 23.76
CA ALA A 810 -9.75 41.31 24.80
C ALA A 810 -10.53 40.17 25.46
N ALA A 811 -11.03 39.23 24.68
CA ALA A 811 -11.65 38.01 25.18
C ALA A 811 -10.67 37.17 26.01
N LEU A 812 -9.41 37.05 25.54
CA LEU A 812 -8.36 36.37 26.29
C LEU A 812 -8.04 37.07 27.62
N ASP A 813 -7.96 38.42 27.66
CA ASP A 813 -7.75 39.20 28.86
C ASP A 813 -8.83 38.92 29.92
N GLN A 814 -10.09 38.92 29.50
CA GLN A 814 -11.23 38.59 30.36
C GLN A 814 -11.16 37.15 30.87
N ALA A 815 -10.81 36.19 30.02
CA ALA A 815 -10.74 34.78 30.39
C ALA A 815 -9.58 34.45 31.35
N LEU A 816 -8.44 35.11 31.21
CA LEU A 816 -7.30 35.01 32.14
C LEU A 816 -7.61 35.69 33.47
N SER A 817 -8.32 36.84 33.45
CA SER A 817 -8.74 37.57 34.64
C SER A 817 -9.75 36.78 35.48
N SER A 818 -10.72 36.15 34.87
CA SER A 818 -11.75 35.32 35.53
C SER A 818 -11.25 33.97 36.01
N GLY A 819 -10.07 33.51 35.54
CA GLY A 819 -9.55 32.16 35.78
C GLY A 819 -10.19 31.11 34.89
N LYS A 820 -10.98 31.46 33.89
CA LYS A 820 -11.53 30.56 32.87
C LYS A 820 -10.43 29.90 32.10
N ILE A 821 -9.39 30.66 31.74
CA ILE A 821 -8.13 30.19 31.19
C ILE A 821 -7.07 30.37 32.29
N ALA A 822 -6.45 29.25 32.68
CA ALA A 822 -5.37 29.25 33.67
C ALA A 822 -4.02 29.65 33.06
N HIS A 823 -3.82 29.29 31.80
CA HIS A 823 -2.58 29.56 31.06
C HIS A 823 -2.85 29.70 29.57
N ALA A 824 -2.20 30.67 28.95
CA ALA A 824 -2.21 30.85 27.51
C ALA A 824 -0.78 30.96 26.97
N ALA A 825 -0.49 30.26 25.85
CA ALA A 825 0.75 30.37 25.10
C ALA A 825 0.42 30.88 23.69
N ILE A 826 0.98 32.02 23.32
CA ILE A 826 0.77 32.70 22.02
C ILE A 826 2.10 32.78 21.30
N ASP A 827 2.15 32.30 20.07
CA ASP A 827 3.33 32.34 19.19
C ASP A 827 2.99 33.14 17.92
N ALA A 828 3.32 34.42 17.91
CA ALA A 828 2.91 35.36 16.86
C ALA A 828 4.05 36.29 16.46
N ASP A 829 4.00 36.78 15.22
CA ASP A 829 5.00 37.69 14.68
C ASP A 829 5.03 39.02 15.44
N LEU A 830 6.24 39.50 15.75
CA LEU A 830 6.51 40.82 16.30
C LEU A 830 7.65 41.48 15.52
N PHE A 831 7.38 42.59 14.92
CA PHE A 831 8.36 43.36 14.14
C PHE A 831 8.72 44.63 14.87
N LYS A 832 10.01 45.01 14.83
CA LYS A 832 10.50 46.26 15.42
C LYS A 832 11.27 47.04 14.34
N ASP A 833 10.77 48.24 14.03
CA ASP A 833 11.47 49.11 13.08
C ASP A 833 12.82 49.54 13.66
N ALA A 834 13.88 49.35 12.90
CA ALA A 834 15.22 49.58 13.38
C ALA A 834 15.56 51.06 13.63
N ALA A 835 14.95 51.99 12.90
CA ALA A 835 15.19 53.44 12.99
C ALA A 835 14.34 54.09 14.10
N THR A 836 13.09 53.73 14.22
CA THR A 836 12.12 54.35 15.11
C THR A 836 11.86 53.57 16.39
N GLY A 837 12.24 52.29 16.46
CA GLY A 837 11.91 51.38 17.53
C GLY A 837 10.42 50.99 17.65
N LYS A 838 9.60 51.42 16.67
CA LYS A 838 8.15 51.17 16.65
C LYS A 838 7.88 49.68 16.45
N LEU A 839 7.01 49.13 17.32
CA LEU A 839 6.55 47.75 17.22
C LEU A 839 5.31 47.64 16.33
N SER A 840 5.26 46.56 15.58
CA SER A 840 4.14 46.18 14.70
C SER A 840 3.96 44.66 14.68
N GLY A 841 2.85 44.20 14.09
CA GLY A 841 2.57 42.75 13.95
C GLY A 841 1.52 42.24 14.96
N PRO A 842 1.05 41.00 14.75
CA PRO A 842 -0.07 40.40 15.50
C PRO A 842 0.23 40.14 16.97
N MET A 843 1.48 40.22 17.43
CA MET A 843 1.85 40.09 18.83
C MET A 843 1.53 41.37 19.64
N VAL A 844 1.46 42.54 19.01
CA VAL A 844 1.34 43.83 19.71
C VAL A 844 0.13 43.90 20.68
N PRO A 845 -1.08 43.40 20.37
CA PRO A 845 -2.21 43.40 21.30
C PRO A 845 -1.99 42.60 22.59
N TYR A 846 -1.08 41.63 22.58
CA TYR A 846 -0.82 40.76 23.74
C TYR A 846 0.27 41.29 24.68
N LEU A 847 1.12 42.19 24.23
CA LEU A 847 2.19 42.75 25.09
C LEU A 847 1.67 43.37 26.40
N PRO A 848 0.62 44.19 26.39
CA PRO A 848 0.08 44.73 27.65
C PRO A 848 -0.56 43.69 28.57
N LEU A 849 -0.97 42.52 28.01
CA LEU A 849 -1.61 41.46 28.78
C LEU A 849 -0.58 40.66 29.60
N GLU A 850 0.65 40.57 29.13
CA GLU A 850 1.70 39.80 29.82
C GLU A 850 1.97 40.40 31.21
N GLU A 851 2.08 41.72 31.32
CA GLU A 851 2.30 42.38 32.60
C GLU A 851 1.12 42.18 33.57
N ARG A 852 -0.12 42.18 33.08
CA ARG A 852 -1.35 41.97 33.88
C ARG A 852 -1.52 40.54 34.34
N HIS A 853 -1.08 39.58 33.51
CA HIS A 853 -1.25 38.14 33.73
C HIS A 853 0.09 37.41 33.87
N LYS A 854 1.04 38.04 34.56
CA LYS A 854 2.38 37.51 34.76
C LYS A 854 2.37 36.06 35.23
N GLY A 855 3.09 35.17 34.50
CA GLY A 855 3.13 33.75 34.80
C GLY A 855 1.96 32.93 34.26
N LYS A 856 0.93 33.55 33.69
CA LYS A 856 -0.21 32.89 33.04
C LYS A 856 -0.21 33.06 31.53
N LEU A 857 0.58 34.00 31.00
CA LEU A 857 0.69 34.26 29.57
C LEU A 857 2.13 34.10 29.13
N GLU A 858 2.34 33.24 28.14
CA GLU A 858 3.64 33.01 27.47
C GLU A 858 3.57 33.57 26.08
N LEU A 859 4.51 34.44 25.69
CA LEU A 859 4.58 35.04 24.38
C LEU A 859 5.85 34.59 23.68
N LEU A 860 5.73 34.05 22.46
CA LEU A 860 6.83 33.62 21.61
C LEU A 860 6.75 34.33 20.26
N PRO A 861 7.90 34.71 19.66
CA PRO A 861 7.93 35.51 18.42
C PRO A 861 7.82 34.61 17.17
N HIS A 862 6.74 33.87 17.04
CA HIS A 862 6.50 32.88 15.99
C HIS A 862 7.61 31.82 15.89
N ALA A 863 8.14 31.38 17.05
CA ALA A 863 9.32 30.55 17.14
C ALA A 863 9.05 29.05 17.06
N ALA A 864 7.81 28.60 17.39
CA ALA A 864 7.49 27.18 17.46
C ALA A 864 7.65 26.45 16.12
N ALA A 865 7.41 27.13 15.00
CA ALA A 865 7.58 26.60 13.65
C ALA A 865 9.01 26.76 13.12
N ASP A 866 9.71 27.78 13.59
CA ASP A 866 10.89 28.33 12.92
C ASP A 866 12.22 28.05 13.58
N THR A 867 12.23 27.38 14.72
CA THR A 867 13.47 27.05 15.47
C THR A 867 14.02 25.64 15.18
N ASP A 868 13.29 24.80 14.46
CA ASP A 868 13.79 23.48 14.05
C ASP A 868 14.68 23.61 12.81
N HIS A 869 16.00 23.70 13.01
CA HIS A 869 16.97 23.87 11.95
C HIS A 869 16.90 22.84 10.80
N PRO A 870 16.77 21.52 11.04
CA PRO A 870 16.64 20.55 9.95
C PRO A 870 15.44 20.83 9.06
N SER A 871 14.29 21.19 9.62
CA SER A 871 13.09 21.55 8.89
C SER A 871 13.30 22.84 8.09
N ARG A 872 13.90 23.85 8.67
CA ARG A 872 14.19 25.13 7.97
C ARG A 872 15.14 24.94 6.80
N VAL A 873 16.24 24.23 6.99
CA VAL A 873 17.19 23.92 5.92
C VAL A 873 16.50 23.15 4.78
N THR A 874 15.69 22.17 5.11
CA THR A 874 14.92 21.40 4.12
C THR A 874 13.92 22.29 3.38
N GLY A 875 13.23 23.18 4.08
CA GLY A 875 12.30 24.14 3.50
C GLY A 875 12.98 25.15 2.58
N ALA A 876 14.13 25.63 2.99
CA ALA A 876 14.92 26.56 2.18
C ALA A 876 15.44 25.91 0.88
N LYS A 877 15.96 24.69 0.97
CA LYS A 877 16.38 23.89 -0.19
C LYS A 877 15.21 23.68 -1.17
N GLN A 878 14.04 23.29 -0.65
CA GLN A 878 12.85 23.15 -1.47
C GLN A 878 12.43 24.49 -2.11
N ALA A 879 12.51 25.61 -1.39
CA ALA A 879 12.17 26.92 -1.93
C ALA A 879 13.15 27.34 -3.04
N VAL A 880 14.43 27.07 -2.88
CA VAL A 880 15.45 27.29 -3.93
C VAL A 880 15.11 26.47 -5.16
N ASP A 881 14.79 25.19 -5.03
CA ASP A 881 14.40 24.33 -6.15
C ASP A 881 13.15 24.86 -6.87
N GLN A 882 12.12 25.29 -6.11
CA GLN A 882 10.93 25.90 -6.67
C GLN A 882 11.23 27.18 -7.46
N ILE A 883 12.14 28.02 -7.00
CA ILE A 883 12.57 29.21 -7.72
C ILE A 883 13.32 28.84 -9.02
N PHE A 884 14.20 27.85 -8.99
CA PHE A 884 14.85 27.36 -10.20
C PHE A 884 13.83 26.83 -11.22
N ASP A 885 12.84 26.06 -10.77
CA ASP A 885 11.80 25.50 -11.63
C ASP A 885 10.90 26.59 -12.23
N VAL A 886 10.53 27.59 -11.45
CA VAL A 886 9.71 28.72 -11.92
C VAL A 886 10.46 29.57 -12.95
N ILE A 887 11.68 29.93 -12.69
CA ILE A 887 12.48 30.78 -13.59
C ILE A 887 12.83 30.01 -14.85
N ARG A 888 13.40 28.82 -14.74
CA ARG A 888 13.92 28.03 -15.87
C ARG A 888 12.84 27.41 -16.74
N PHE A 889 11.71 26.97 -16.13
CA PHE A 889 10.74 26.10 -16.81
C PHE A 889 9.31 26.64 -16.76
N LYS A 890 9.05 27.74 -16.04
CA LYS A 890 7.70 28.19 -15.71
C LYS A 890 6.87 27.10 -15.01
N SER A 891 7.54 26.21 -14.27
CA SER A 891 6.96 25.08 -13.55
C SER A 891 6.72 25.44 -12.10
N VAL A 892 5.50 25.23 -11.60
CA VAL A 892 5.05 25.67 -10.27
C VAL A 892 4.69 24.45 -9.42
N THR A 893 5.28 24.34 -8.25
CA THR A 893 4.93 23.35 -7.22
C THR A 893 4.37 24.02 -5.98
N ASN A 894 3.45 23.35 -5.28
CA ASN A 894 2.83 23.86 -4.05
C ASN A 894 2.19 25.24 -4.20
N LEU A 895 1.54 25.47 -5.32
CA LEU A 895 0.85 26.72 -5.63
C LEU A 895 -0.21 27.07 -4.57
N LYS A 896 -0.26 28.34 -4.21
CA LYS A 896 -1.36 28.98 -3.47
C LYS A 896 -2.14 29.91 -4.40
N GLY A 897 -3.46 29.77 -4.37
CA GLY A 897 -4.34 30.50 -5.29
C GLY A 897 -4.38 29.88 -6.69
N ASP A 898 -4.70 30.67 -7.69
CA ASP A 898 -4.84 30.25 -9.06
C ASP A 898 -3.49 30.22 -9.79
N LEU A 899 -3.38 29.33 -10.78
CA LEU A 899 -2.18 29.21 -11.60
C LEU A 899 -2.13 30.37 -12.58
N PRO A 900 -1.10 31.25 -12.54
CA PRO A 900 -0.99 32.35 -13.49
C PRO A 900 -0.80 31.87 -14.93
N GLU A 901 -1.19 32.69 -15.90
CA GLU A 901 -1.04 32.41 -17.32
C GLU A 901 0.44 32.17 -17.68
N GLY A 902 0.69 31.21 -18.56
CA GLY A 902 2.04 30.86 -19.02
C GLY A 902 2.83 29.94 -18.11
N TYR A 903 2.30 29.60 -16.94
CA TYR A 903 2.90 28.63 -16.02
C TYR A 903 2.24 27.26 -16.15
N VAL A 904 2.95 26.20 -15.72
CA VAL A 904 2.44 24.81 -15.65
C VAL A 904 2.54 24.29 -14.22
N SER A 905 1.51 23.60 -13.74
CA SER A 905 1.54 22.98 -12.41
C SER A 905 2.32 21.67 -12.47
N ALA A 906 3.34 21.53 -11.62
CA ALA A 906 4.13 20.31 -11.46
C ALA A 906 3.69 19.47 -10.25
N GLY A 907 2.52 19.74 -9.68
CA GLY A 907 1.96 18.99 -8.55
C GLY A 907 2.19 19.65 -7.18
N GLY A 908 2.00 18.88 -6.11
CA GLY A 908 2.07 19.41 -4.74
C GLY A 908 0.81 20.20 -4.32
N ARG A 909 -0.09 20.49 -5.24
CA ARG A 909 -1.38 21.10 -4.91
C ARG A 909 -2.15 20.12 -4.05
N THR A 910 -2.49 20.51 -2.84
CA THR A 910 -3.59 19.85 -2.12
C THR A 910 -4.78 19.88 -3.07
N PRO A 911 -5.43 18.75 -3.42
CA PRO A 911 -6.56 18.78 -4.35
C PRO A 911 -7.53 19.85 -3.90
N ALA A 912 -7.78 20.84 -4.75
CA ALA A 912 -8.76 21.87 -4.47
C ALA A 912 -10.11 21.16 -4.32
N GLY A 913 -10.65 21.25 -3.10
CA GLY A 913 -12.02 20.93 -2.81
C GLY A 913 -12.54 19.60 -3.35
N ILE A 914 -12.44 18.55 -2.55
CA ILE A 914 -13.55 17.59 -2.52
C ILE A 914 -14.80 18.40 -2.22
N GLY A 915 -15.79 18.37 -3.11
CA GLY A 915 -17.04 19.11 -2.93
C GLY A 915 -17.65 18.82 -1.55
N ARG A 916 -18.46 19.71 -1.04
CA ARG A 916 -19.06 19.58 0.29
C ARG A 916 -19.94 18.33 0.36
N VAL A 917 -19.40 17.24 0.86
CA VAL A 917 -20.18 16.04 1.16
C VAL A 917 -20.98 16.32 2.42
N THR A 918 -22.25 16.65 2.26
CA THR A 918 -23.20 16.84 3.37
C THR A 918 -24.00 15.56 3.61
N LYS A 919 -24.53 15.36 4.81
CA LYS A 919 -25.48 14.25 5.09
C LYS A 919 -26.63 14.21 4.08
N ARG A 920 -27.09 15.39 3.62
CA ARG A 920 -28.15 15.53 2.60
C ARG A 920 -27.68 14.97 1.26
N VAL A 921 -26.48 15.35 0.82
CA VAL A 921 -25.88 14.86 -0.44
C VAL A 921 -25.66 13.36 -0.39
N VAL A 922 -25.15 12.81 0.71
CA VAL A 922 -25.00 11.36 0.90
C VAL A 922 -26.35 10.66 0.86
N SER A 923 -27.40 11.23 1.48
CA SER A 923 -28.76 10.69 1.44
C SER A 923 -29.38 10.71 0.04
N GLU A 924 -29.15 11.79 -0.71
CA GLU A 924 -29.61 11.94 -2.11
C GLU A 924 -28.87 10.97 -3.07
N ILE A 925 -27.62 10.59 -2.74
CA ILE A 925 -26.79 9.69 -3.53
C ILE A 925 -26.97 8.21 -3.12
N SER A 926 -27.63 7.94 -2.00
CA SER A 926 -27.80 6.57 -1.47
C SER A 926 -28.46 5.58 -2.44
N GLY A 927 -29.07 6.05 -3.54
CA GLY A 927 -29.55 5.24 -4.66
C GLY A 927 -28.44 4.70 -5.60
N ASN A 928 -27.20 5.22 -5.50
CA ASN A 928 -26.07 4.82 -6.34
C ASN A 928 -25.02 4.03 -5.53
N SER A 929 -25.43 2.92 -4.93
CA SER A 929 -24.58 2.13 -4.03
C SER A 929 -23.28 1.64 -4.67
N GLU A 930 -23.29 1.29 -5.95
CA GLU A 930 -22.08 0.84 -6.68
C GLU A 930 -21.05 1.97 -6.85
N LEU A 931 -21.48 3.16 -7.26
CA LEU A 931 -20.60 4.32 -7.39
C LEU A 931 -20.06 4.80 -6.03
N LEU A 932 -20.90 4.74 -5.00
CA LEU A 932 -20.45 5.05 -3.63
C LEU A 932 -19.43 4.04 -3.10
N ASP A 933 -19.65 2.76 -3.35
CA ASP A 933 -18.70 1.70 -2.98
C ASP A 933 -17.39 1.81 -3.75
N GLU A 934 -17.44 2.17 -5.02
CA GLU A 934 -16.25 2.43 -5.81
C GLU A 934 -15.51 3.69 -5.34
N LEU A 935 -16.24 4.76 -5.02
CA LEU A 935 -15.67 5.98 -4.43
C LEU A 935 -15.00 5.68 -3.08
N ARG A 936 -15.65 4.89 -2.23
CA ARG A 936 -15.09 4.47 -0.94
C ARG A 936 -13.78 3.70 -1.14
N ARG A 937 -13.79 2.67 -2.00
CA ARG A 937 -12.59 1.86 -2.30
C ARG A 937 -11.45 2.70 -2.87
N THR A 938 -11.76 3.62 -3.78
CA THR A 938 -10.76 4.51 -4.39
C THR A 938 -10.22 5.50 -3.36
N SER A 939 -11.06 6.03 -2.48
CA SER A 939 -10.65 6.94 -1.40
C SER A 939 -9.77 6.25 -0.36
N GLU A 940 -10.08 5.00 -0.01
CA GLU A 940 -9.26 4.16 0.86
C GLU A 940 -7.88 3.89 0.24
N LYS A 941 -7.82 3.61 -1.07
CA LYS A 941 -6.55 3.46 -1.80
C LYS A 941 -5.72 4.74 -1.79
N VAL A 942 -6.32 5.89 -2.08
CA VAL A 942 -5.63 7.19 -2.03
C VAL A 942 -5.06 7.45 -0.63
N ALA A 943 -5.85 7.22 0.42
CA ALA A 943 -5.40 7.40 1.80
C ALA A 943 -4.25 6.46 2.17
N ALA A 944 -4.31 5.22 1.71
CA ALA A 944 -3.30 4.22 1.97
C ALA A 944 -1.99 4.50 1.21
N ILE A 945 -2.06 4.95 -0.05
CA ILE A 945 -0.88 5.36 -0.82
C ILE A 945 -0.18 6.55 -0.16
N VAL A 946 -0.93 7.55 0.28
CA VAL A 946 -0.38 8.69 1.03
C VAL A 946 0.28 8.22 2.33
N GLY A 947 -0.34 7.27 3.03
CA GLY A 947 0.24 6.65 4.23
C GLY A 947 1.54 5.90 3.94
N ALA A 948 1.61 5.15 2.84
CA ALA A 948 2.81 4.43 2.43
C ALA A 948 3.95 5.38 2.05
N LEU A 949 3.67 6.43 1.28
CA LEU A 949 4.66 7.46 0.92
C LEU A 949 5.29 8.14 2.15
N SER A 950 4.55 8.25 3.26
CA SER A 950 5.05 8.85 4.49
C SER A 950 6.06 7.99 5.28
N VAL A 951 6.25 6.72 4.92
CA VAL A 951 7.04 5.73 5.69
C VAL A 951 8.16 5.09 4.88
N VAL A 952 8.42 5.57 3.67
CA VAL A 952 9.52 5.04 2.83
C VAL A 952 10.86 5.46 3.42
N CYS A 953 11.55 4.53 4.08
CA CYS A 953 12.79 4.78 4.80
C CYS A 953 14.05 4.20 4.14
N ASP A 954 13.93 3.29 3.15
CA ASP A 954 15.08 2.66 2.50
C ASP A 954 15.62 3.51 1.34
N PRO A 955 16.86 4.07 1.44
CA PRO A 955 17.42 4.91 0.40
C PRO A 955 17.65 4.19 -0.94
N SER A 956 17.92 2.88 -0.92
CA SER A 956 18.25 2.11 -2.13
C SER A 956 17.05 1.86 -3.04
N HIS A 957 15.85 1.86 -2.49
CA HIS A 957 14.59 1.63 -3.20
C HIS A 957 13.68 2.87 -3.24
N ARG A 958 14.08 3.94 -2.55
CA ARG A 958 13.27 5.13 -2.30
C ARG A 958 12.71 5.75 -3.57
N ASP A 959 13.51 6.00 -4.56
CA ASP A 959 13.10 6.74 -5.76
C ASP A 959 12.12 5.92 -6.60
N ARG A 960 12.37 4.63 -6.79
CA ARG A 960 11.45 3.72 -7.50
C ARG A 960 10.11 3.54 -6.80
N ILE A 961 10.14 3.45 -5.47
CA ILE A 961 8.92 3.34 -4.66
C ILE A 961 8.13 4.65 -4.71
N ILE A 962 8.80 5.79 -4.59
CA ILE A 962 8.18 7.11 -4.68
C ILE A 962 7.54 7.31 -6.05
N ASP A 963 8.27 7.05 -7.14
CA ASP A 963 7.76 7.22 -8.51
C ASP A 963 6.53 6.33 -8.75
N ARG A 964 6.60 5.09 -8.33
CA ARG A 964 5.49 4.15 -8.43
C ARG A 964 4.26 4.62 -7.65
N TYR A 965 4.44 4.96 -6.38
CA TYR A 965 3.30 5.40 -5.54
C TYR A 965 2.79 6.77 -5.95
N THR A 966 3.63 7.66 -6.45
CA THR A 966 3.20 8.95 -7.01
C THR A 966 2.33 8.74 -8.24
N SER A 967 2.70 7.81 -9.13
CA SER A 967 1.90 7.46 -10.30
C SER A 967 0.56 6.82 -9.90
N LEU A 968 0.58 5.86 -8.96
CA LEU A 968 -0.63 5.25 -8.40
C LEU A 968 -1.54 6.27 -7.70
N LEU A 969 -0.94 7.22 -6.99
CA LEU A 969 -1.69 8.31 -6.35
C LEU A 969 -2.39 9.18 -7.38
N ALA A 970 -1.67 9.59 -8.43
CA ALA A 970 -2.23 10.42 -9.50
C ALA A 970 -3.41 9.73 -10.20
N GLU A 971 -3.29 8.44 -10.50
CA GLU A 971 -4.36 7.65 -11.11
C GLU A 971 -5.59 7.52 -10.21
N ASN A 972 -5.38 7.08 -8.96
CA ASN A 972 -6.48 6.88 -8.03
C ASN A 972 -7.13 8.21 -7.62
N ALA A 973 -6.37 9.30 -7.51
CA ALA A 973 -6.90 10.64 -7.32
C ALA A 973 -7.72 11.12 -8.53
N GLY A 974 -7.24 10.84 -9.74
CA GLY A 974 -8.00 11.10 -10.98
C GLY A 974 -9.30 10.29 -11.04
N ARG A 975 -9.27 9.01 -10.67
CA ARG A 975 -10.47 8.16 -10.60
C ARG A 975 -11.43 8.64 -9.51
N GLN A 976 -10.93 8.99 -8.33
CA GLN A 976 -11.72 9.56 -7.24
C GLN A 976 -12.43 10.84 -7.69
N ARG A 977 -11.71 11.73 -8.39
CA ARG A 977 -12.29 12.95 -8.95
C ARG A 977 -13.41 12.63 -9.95
N ALA A 978 -13.18 11.72 -10.89
CA ALA A 978 -14.20 11.34 -11.86
C ALA A 978 -15.46 10.75 -11.20
N LEU A 979 -15.30 9.95 -10.16
CA LEU A 979 -16.42 9.42 -9.39
C LEU A 979 -17.19 10.51 -8.63
N LEU A 980 -16.48 11.48 -8.07
CA LEU A 980 -17.09 12.63 -7.41
C LEU A 980 -17.86 13.52 -8.41
N GLU A 981 -17.34 13.67 -9.63
CA GLU A 981 -18.04 14.37 -10.73
C GLU A 981 -19.32 13.61 -11.14
N GLN A 982 -19.25 12.28 -11.31
CA GLN A 982 -20.41 11.43 -11.64
C GLN A 982 -21.48 11.45 -10.55
N LEU A 983 -21.07 11.57 -9.29
CA LEU A 983 -21.97 11.68 -8.14
C LEU A 983 -22.48 13.12 -7.91
N GLY A 984 -22.08 14.08 -8.75
CA GLY A 984 -22.44 15.49 -8.55
C GLY A 984 -21.80 16.13 -7.31
N LEU A 985 -20.78 15.50 -6.75
CA LEU A 985 -20.08 15.96 -5.54
C LEU A 985 -18.86 16.83 -5.86
N TYR A 986 -18.51 16.95 -7.12
CA TYR A 986 -17.44 17.78 -7.63
C TYR A 986 -17.95 18.60 -8.83
N GLY A 987 -17.82 19.90 -8.73
CA GLY A 987 -18.20 20.84 -9.76
C GLY A 987 -17.75 22.24 -9.36
N PRO A 988 -17.77 23.24 -10.25
CA PRO A 988 -17.53 24.62 -9.85
C PRO A 988 -18.48 24.95 -8.71
N ALA A 989 -17.98 25.60 -7.68
CA ALA A 989 -18.78 26.01 -6.54
C ALA A 989 -20.01 26.76 -7.07
N ALA A 990 -21.18 26.19 -6.91
CA ALA A 990 -22.39 26.99 -7.05
C ALA A 990 -22.30 28.09 -6.00
N GLU A 991 -22.42 29.34 -6.46
CA GLU A 991 -22.42 30.55 -5.68
C GLU A 991 -23.36 30.49 -4.48
#